data_e33689335a487683a0e9c023f57337db
#
_entry.id   e33689335a487683a0e9c023f57337db
#
_cell.length_a   1.000
_cell.length_b   1.000
_cell.length_c   1.000
_cell.angle_alpha   90.00
_cell.angle_beta   90.00
_cell.angle_gamma   90.00
#
_symmetry.space_group_name_H-M   'P 1'
#
loop_
_entity.id
_entity.type
_entity.pdbx_description
1 polymer ?
#
loop_
_entity_poly.entity_id
_entity_poly.type
_entity_poly.pdbx_seq_one_letter_code
_entity_poly.pdbx_strand_id
1 'polypeptide(L)'
;MTNNRIELLAPAGNLEILKVAIDCGADSVYLGLKEYSARAGADNFTLDDLEQGVDYAHLRSSKVFLAVNTLMSDSEFELFYPTIAEAVNIGVDGLIVQDLAVLHKLAQDFPDVIINASTQMNIYSADEFKKLSEIGVNRVVLPRELSCDEIETRTRIAKGYNLETEVFAHGAVCVCASGLCLFSAMNRSGTRSGNRGSCAQPCREEYGLFNNGLKLKDGHLLSPKDRDVSEYLERLIKSGVKSLKIEGRMRDANYVRSAVYCYRRMIDAYYEGKLNKDLIKEIRYDLLINFNRGGAFTSQYLSGSKDDHLLSGEYPGKYGVRIGRISRLEAGAGTVTVGIKNGALEPQKGDFISIRENAREICSFPVGKTNTVLNGLAIKGLHPDMIKKLKPGMEVFLMNHEIFIAKQDLRRTPVSISISCSDTEITAAATVEDGLARMVTAESKVVIPDDFEGKPLEKDRVTEQLSKTLDTPFTVTSVDFNGTDRFYCPVSVINYLRRDLLTVLEVNVVNAFKKNYGTDYVEDSEYFGEQEPLPGTVKNMYTYPVLRLNEDILEEGADIYAFSIYDLADPDIYGTAIDFVRDQGASLVLLIPDFHHDKLNKIIDYVISLLKVDMEEAFIAVMSSKIFTDRKFLKDGLEFYASAGSNIYSAKSLSYALNLADAVMPSYETTADDLILNLRHLTESYEIGEKKPKIIVHSEGLIPWMQSDFCAAGRNQRPCSFCRGNAFYEMRAKRDTDGTDLKVIPHPLDCSCTIYGRAKNPVDQDYAEAIAGLGFDVICNYTILPGGSL
;
A
#
# COMPACT_ATOMS: atom_id res chain seq x y z
N MET A 1 30.68 -4.24 4.83
CA MET A 1 29.92 -4.95 3.77
C MET A 1 28.53 -4.37 3.75
N THR A 2 28.15 -3.61 2.72
CA THR A 2 26.80 -3.06 2.58
C THR A 2 25.81 -4.20 2.63
N ASN A 3 24.91 -4.14 3.60
CA ASN A 3 23.97 -5.20 3.91
C ASN A 3 22.95 -5.32 2.76
N ASN A 4 23.25 -6.18 1.78
CA ASN A 4 22.42 -6.38 0.58
C ASN A 4 21.23 -7.32 0.85
N ARG A 5 20.80 -7.37 2.13
CA ARG A 5 19.64 -8.16 2.53
C ARG A 5 18.34 -7.41 2.21
N ILE A 6 17.30 -8.16 1.89
CA ILE A 6 15.96 -7.60 1.69
C ILE A 6 15.44 -7.04 3.00
N GLU A 7 14.85 -5.84 2.95
CA GLU A 7 14.25 -5.15 4.08
C GLU A 7 12.86 -5.72 4.38
N LEU A 8 12.53 -5.94 5.64
CA LEU A 8 11.19 -6.28 6.10
C LEU A 8 10.53 -5.05 6.72
N LEU A 9 9.57 -4.46 6.02
CA LEU A 9 8.82 -3.27 6.43
C LEU A 9 7.50 -3.65 7.07
N ALA A 10 7.34 -3.37 8.36
CA ALA A 10 6.18 -3.73 9.15
C ALA A 10 5.23 -2.54 9.43
N PRO A 11 3.92 -2.78 9.56
CA PRO A 11 2.95 -1.75 9.94
C PRO A 11 2.98 -1.45 11.43
N ALA A 12 2.82 -0.16 11.79
CA ALA A 12 2.60 0.26 13.17
C ALA A 12 1.36 1.17 13.25
N GLY A 13 0.31 0.72 13.94
CA GLY A 13 -0.90 1.49 14.18
C GLY A 13 -0.81 2.42 15.39
N ASN A 14 0.08 2.10 16.34
CA ASN A 14 0.39 2.87 17.54
C ASN A 14 1.78 2.50 18.06
N LEU A 15 2.24 3.18 19.13
CA LEU A 15 3.58 3.01 19.69
C LEU A 15 3.83 1.58 20.25
N GLU A 16 2.82 0.93 20.83
CA GLU A 16 2.94 -0.46 21.31
C GLU A 16 3.21 -1.42 20.16
N ILE A 17 2.44 -1.30 19.07
CA ILE A 17 2.59 -2.15 17.88
C ILE A 17 3.93 -1.89 17.18
N LEU A 18 4.42 -0.63 17.18
CA LEU A 18 5.76 -0.29 16.69
C LEU A 18 6.83 -1.10 17.42
N LYS A 19 6.80 -1.07 18.76
CA LYS A 19 7.77 -1.82 19.60
C LYS A 19 7.69 -3.32 19.31
N VAL A 20 6.48 -3.88 19.25
CA VAL A 20 6.27 -5.29 18.90
C VAL A 20 6.84 -5.63 17.53
N ALA A 21 6.63 -4.80 16.50
CA ALA A 21 7.15 -5.04 15.16
C ALA A 21 8.68 -5.10 15.13
N ILE A 22 9.33 -4.13 15.77
CA ILE A 22 10.79 -4.05 15.83
C ILE A 22 11.36 -5.23 16.61
N ASP A 23 10.80 -5.54 17.77
CA ASP A 23 11.25 -6.64 18.63
C ASP A 23 11.14 -7.99 17.92
N CYS A 24 10.17 -8.15 17.01
CA CYS A 24 9.99 -9.35 16.18
C CYS A 24 10.91 -9.41 14.95
N GLY A 25 11.77 -8.40 14.73
CA GLY A 25 12.78 -8.40 13.69
C GLY A 25 12.43 -7.61 12.43
N ALA A 26 11.51 -6.63 12.50
CA ALA A 26 11.30 -5.69 11.40
C ALA A 26 12.55 -4.82 11.20
N ASP A 27 13.00 -4.69 9.94
CA ASP A 27 14.11 -3.81 9.59
C ASP A 27 13.66 -2.34 9.51
N SER A 28 12.37 -2.15 9.25
CA SER A 28 11.73 -0.85 9.22
C SER A 28 10.26 -0.96 9.60
N VAL A 29 9.71 0.15 10.05
CA VAL A 29 8.27 0.27 10.35
C VAL A 29 7.68 1.45 9.58
N TYR A 30 6.40 1.35 9.18
CA TYR A 30 5.66 2.48 8.64
C TYR A 30 4.44 2.78 9.48
N LEU A 31 4.23 4.05 9.72
CA LEU A 31 3.19 4.59 10.60
C LEU A 31 2.54 5.82 9.97
N GLY A 32 1.54 6.39 10.62
CA GLY A 32 0.90 7.64 10.21
C GLY A 32 0.64 8.52 11.42
N LEU A 33 0.67 9.82 11.23
CA LEU A 33 0.15 10.77 12.19
C LEU A 33 -1.38 10.70 12.21
N LYS A 34 -2.01 11.30 13.23
CA LYS A 34 -3.47 11.37 13.35
C LYS A 34 -4.13 12.05 12.15
N GLU A 35 -3.39 12.92 11.49
CA GLU A 35 -3.77 13.63 10.28
C GLU A 35 -2.94 13.14 9.06
N TYR A 36 -3.41 13.41 7.83
CA TYR A 36 -2.69 13.21 6.56
C TYR A 36 -2.28 11.78 6.20
N SER A 37 -2.96 10.76 6.72
CA SER A 37 -2.60 9.36 6.53
C SER A 37 -3.75 8.52 5.96
N ALA A 38 -3.46 7.63 4.99
CA ALA A 38 -4.44 6.76 4.31
C ALA A 38 -5.13 5.72 5.23
N ARG A 39 -4.96 5.79 6.53
CA ARG A 39 -5.60 4.94 7.54
C ARG A 39 -6.05 5.77 8.73
N ALA A 40 -6.92 6.76 8.48
CA ALA A 40 -7.49 7.63 9.53
C ALA A 40 -8.21 6.85 10.67
N GLY A 41 -8.66 5.61 10.41
CA GLY A 41 -9.28 4.75 11.41
C GLY A 41 -8.31 3.96 12.30
N ALA A 42 -6.98 4.09 12.17
CA ALA A 42 -5.99 3.59 13.11
C ALA A 42 -5.87 4.57 14.29
N ASP A 43 -5.27 4.13 15.43
CA ASP A 43 -4.99 5.02 16.56
C ASP A 43 -4.07 6.17 16.16
N ASN A 44 -3.10 5.86 15.26
CA ASN A 44 -2.08 6.76 14.72
C ASN A 44 -1.25 7.48 15.82
N PHE A 45 -0.23 8.22 15.42
CA PHE A 45 0.76 8.79 16.33
C PHE A 45 0.55 10.29 16.52
N THR A 46 0.77 10.79 17.74
CA THR A 46 1.11 12.19 17.98
C THR A 46 2.60 12.41 17.66
N LEU A 47 3.06 13.65 17.61
CA LEU A 47 4.50 13.94 17.45
C LEU A 47 5.31 13.40 18.63
N ASP A 48 4.79 13.47 19.86
CA ASP A 48 5.43 12.87 21.04
C ASP A 48 5.54 11.33 20.94
N ASP A 49 4.48 10.66 20.47
CA ASP A 49 4.52 9.21 20.21
C ASP A 49 5.52 8.87 19.10
N LEU A 50 5.60 9.74 18.08
CA LEU A 50 6.54 9.59 16.97
C LEU A 50 7.98 9.70 17.46
N GLU A 51 8.34 10.71 18.27
CA GLU A 51 9.68 10.87 18.83
C GLU A 51 10.08 9.62 19.63
N GLN A 52 9.22 9.17 20.54
CA GLN A 52 9.47 7.94 21.30
C GLN A 52 9.63 6.70 20.41
N GLY A 53 8.84 6.62 19.33
CA GLY A 53 8.89 5.52 18.36
C GLY A 53 10.16 5.54 17.52
N VAL A 54 10.59 6.70 17.08
CA VAL A 54 11.84 6.92 16.31
C VAL A 54 13.04 6.56 17.17
N ASP A 55 13.13 7.07 18.40
CA ASP A 55 14.20 6.73 19.35
C ASP A 55 14.29 5.22 19.60
N TYR A 56 13.11 4.58 19.84
CA TYR A 56 13.06 3.13 20.05
C TYR A 56 13.57 2.34 18.85
N ALA A 57 13.22 2.78 17.64
CA ALA A 57 13.59 2.15 16.38
C ALA A 57 15.10 2.29 16.12
N HIS A 58 15.62 3.50 16.22
CA HIS A 58 17.04 3.79 15.95
C HIS A 58 17.97 3.09 16.91
N LEU A 59 17.61 3.03 18.20
CA LEU A 59 18.34 2.23 19.20
C LEU A 59 18.40 0.73 18.87
N ARG A 60 17.55 0.25 17.94
CA ARG A 60 17.52 -1.15 17.48
C ARG A 60 17.87 -1.31 16.00
N SER A 61 18.55 -0.31 15.42
CA SER A 61 18.92 -0.29 13.99
C SER A 61 17.75 -0.57 13.05
N SER A 62 16.59 0.02 13.35
CA SER A 62 15.40 -0.04 12.51
C SER A 62 15.02 1.35 12.03
N LYS A 63 14.47 1.44 10.80
CA LYS A 63 14.03 2.70 10.19
C LYS A 63 12.56 2.98 10.48
N VAL A 64 12.19 4.25 10.42
CA VAL A 64 10.80 4.71 10.53
C VAL A 64 10.40 5.47 9.28
N PHE A 65 9.33 5.01 8.61
CA PHE A 65 8.72 5.66 7.45
C PHE A 65 7.38 6.27 7.84
N LEU A 66 7.21 7.56 7.58
CA LEU A 66 5.96 8.26 7.81
C LEU A 66 5.08 8.21 6.54
N ALA A 67 3.86 7.71 6.68
CA ALA A 67 2.90 7.66 5.58
C ALA A 67 2.12 8.98 5.51
N VAL A 68 2.34 9.73 4.45
CA VAL A 68 1.68 10.99 4.07
C VAL A 68 0.99 10.79 2.72
N ASN A 69 0.30 9.67 2.59
CA ASN A 69 -0.20 9.13 1.33
C ASN A 69 -1.71 9.36 1.15
N THR A 70 -2.14 10.59 1.30
CA THR A 70 -3.48 11.09 0.97
C THR A 70 -3.38 12.22 -0.05
N LEU A 71 -4.42 12.42 -0.84
CA LEU A 71 -4.57 13.63 -1.65
C LEU A 71 -4.83 14.81 -0.72
N MET A 72 -4.35 15.99 -1.05
CA MET A 72 -4.47 17.21 -0.23
C MET A 72 -5.06 18.36 -1.02
N SER A 73 -5.89 19.18 -0.37
CA SER A 73 -6.26 20.49 -0.86
C SER A 73 -5.14 21.51 -0.58
N ASP A 74 -5.18 22.65 -1.26
CA ASP A 74 -4.17 23.70 -1.04
C ASP A 74 -4.17 24.22 0.40
N SER A 75 -5.34 24.40 1.01
CA SER A 75 -5.46 24.82 2.42
C SER A 75 -4.95 23.79 3.43
N GLU A 76 -5.07 22.50 3.13
CA GLU A 76 -4.49 21.45 3.98
C GLU A 76 -2.97 21.42 3.84
N PHE A 77 -2.43 21.76 2.68
CA PHE A 77 -1.00 21.73 2.41
C PHE A 77 -0.22 22.72 3.31
N GLU A 78 -0.73 23.90 3.52
CA GLU A 78 -0.12 24.92 4.38
C GLU A 78 -0.02 24.47 5.86
N LEU A 79 -1.04 23.75 6.34
CA LEU A 79 -1.07 23.20 7.71
C LEU A 79 -0.23 21.91 7.83
N PHE A 80 -0.12 21.16 6.75
CA PHE A 80 0.60 19.89 6.68
C PHE A 80 2.11 20.09 6.76
N TYR A 81 2.64 21.06 6.02
CA TYR A 81 4.09 21.21 5.82
C TYR A 81 4.85 21.40 7.14
N PRO A 82 4.46 22.31 8.06
CA PRO A 82 5.13 22.47 9.36
C PRO A 82 5.18 21.15 10.15
N THR A 83 4.08 20.40 10.17
CA THR A 83 3.99 19.12 10.90
C THR A 83 4.94 18.08 10.33
N ILE A 84 5.09 18.04 9.00
CA ILE A 84 6.02 17.08 8.36
C ILE A 84 7.48 17.51 8.57
N ALA A 85 7.79 18.82 8.49
CA ALA A 85 9.12 19.33 8.79
C ALA A 85 9.54 18.98 10.23
N GLU A 86 8.63 19.10 11.20
CA GLU A 86 8.87 18.69 12.59
C GLU A 86 9.09 17.18 12.70
N ALA A 87 8.28 16.35 12.03
CA ALA A 87 8.48 14.90 11.98
C ALA A 87 9.85 14.52 11.37
N VAL A 88 10.27 15.22 10.32
CA VAL A 88 11.60 15.06 9.72
C VAL A 88 12.71 15.45 10.70
N ASN A 89 12.52 16.54 11.47
CA ASN A 89 13.47 17.00 12.48
C ASN A 89 13.58 16.02 13.66
N ILE A 90 12.49 15.34 14.04
CA ILE A 90 12.49 14.24 15.01
C ILE A 90 13.40 13.09 14.54
N GLY A 91 13.54 12.89 13.23
CA GLY A 91 14.46 11.93 12.65
C GLY A 91 13.82 10.78 11.87
N VAL A 92 12.58 10.94 11.33
CA VAL A 92 12.04 9.93 10.44
C VAL A 92 12.99 9.70 9.25
N ASP A 93 13.15 8.43 8.84
CA ASP A 93 14.07 8.03 7.79
C ASP A 93 13.50 8.26 6.40
N GLY A 94 12.17 8.22 6.27
CA GLY A 94 11.54 8.45 4.98
C GLY A 94 10.04 8.74 5.03
N LEU A 95 9.54 9.21 3.90
CA LEU A 95 8.15 9.61 3.68
C LEU A 95 7.54 8.77 2.56
N ILE A 96 6.29 8.29 2.73
CA ILE A 96 5.54 7.53 1.71
C ILE A 96 4.44 8.46 1.18
N VAL A 97 4.54 8.88 -0.07
CA VAL A 97 3.75 9.99 -0.64
C VAL A 97 2.90 9.52 -1.81
N GLN A 98 1.66 10.03 -1.91
CA GLN A 98 0.75 9.80 -3.03
C GLN A 98 0.51 11.06 -3.88
N ASP A 99 0.30 12.20 -3.25
CA ASP A 99 -0.02 13.45 -3.95
C ASP A 99 1.18 13.97 -4.75
N LEU A 100 0.94 14.39 -6.00
CA LEU A 100 1.99 14.79 -6.94
C LEU A 100 2.73 16.06 -6.48
N ALA A 101 2.01 17.07 -6.00
CA ALA A 101 2.61 18.30 -5.52
C ALA A 101 3.38 18.10 -4.21
N VAL A 102 2.80 17.31 -3.29
CA VAL A 102 3.45 16.91 -2.04
C VAL A 102 4.73 16.14 -2.32
N LEU A 103 4.71 15.19 -3.26
CA LEU A 103 5.88 14.40 -3.65
C LEU A 103 7.03 15.31 -4.11
N HIS A 104 6.72 16.25 -4.99
CA HIS A 104 7.71 17.17 -5.56
C HIS A 104 8.32 18.08 -4.49
N LYS A 105 7.47 18.75 -3.70
CA LYS A 105 7.91 19.68 -2.66
C LYS A 105 8.75 18.99 -1.60
N LEU A 106 8.32 17.81 -1.09
CA LEU A 106 9.06 17.10 -0.06
C LEU A 106 10.39 16.53 -0.57
N ALA A 107 10.46 16.09 -1.83
CA ALA A 107 11.69 15.61 -2.43
C ALA A 107 12.72 16.75 -2.62
N GLN A 108 12.25 17.95 -2.89
CA GLN A 108 13.09 19.13 -3.04
C GLN A 108 13.59 19.65 -1.68
N ASP A 109 12.70 19.77 -0.70
CA ASP A 109 13.01 20.42 0.59
C ASP A 109 13.77 19.51 1.56
N PHE A 110 13.60 18.19 1.45
CA PHE A 110 14.22 17.20 2.35
C PHE A 110 15.11 16.21 1.60
N PRO A 111 16.22 16.66 0.98
CA PRO A 111 17.08 15.81 0.14
C PRO A 111 17.74 14.63 0.88
N ASP A 112 17.84 14.70 2.22
CA ASP A 112 18.42 13.66 3.07
C ASP A 112 17.35 12.69 3.62
N VAL A 113 16.11 12.79 3.16
CA VAL A 113 14.99 11.92 3.57
C VAL A 113 14.62 10.99 2.42
N ILE A 114 14.42 9.72 2.72
CA ILE A 114 14.01 8.74 1.71
C ILE A 114 12.57 9.02 1.25
N ILE A 115 12.38 9.42 0.01
CA ILE A 115 11.05 9.64 -0.56
C ILE A 115 10.58 8.39 -1.29
N ASN A 116 9.46 7.81 -0.83
CA ASN A 116 8.85 6.64 -1.42
C ASN A 116 7.57 7.03 -2.17
N ALA A 117 7.51 6.78 -3.48
CA ALA A 117 6.27 6.88 -4.22
C ALA A 117 5.31 5.76 -3.80
N SER A 118 4.15 6.15 -3.27
CA SER A 118 3.14 5.20 -2.76
C SER A 118 2.60 4.30 -3.87
N THR A 119 2.19 3.08 -3.52
CA THR A 119 1.45 2.20 -4.45
C THR A 119 0.18 2.86 -4.99
N GLN A 120 -0.38 3.85 -4.31
CA GLN A 120 -1.56 4.60 -4.74
C GLN A 120 -1.28 5.52 -5.94
N MET A 121 -0.03 5.80 -6.27
CA MET A 121 0.36 6.49 -7.52
C MET A 121 0.34 5.56 -8.74
N ASN A 122 0.20 4.25 -8.54
CA ASN A 122 0.12 3.25 -9.59
C ASN A 122 1.32 3.26 -10.57
N ILE A 123 2.53 3.42 -10.06
CA ILE A 123 3.78 3.57 -10.83
C ILE A 123 4.38 2.20 -11.17
N TYR A 124 4.61 1.93 -12.46
CA TYR A 124 5.25 0.67 -12.89
C TYR A 124 5.94 0.71 -14.28
N SER A 125 5.91 1.84 -15.00
CA SER A 125 6.55 1.96 -16.31
C SER A 125 7.98 2.49 -16.22
N ALA A 126 8.78 2.27 -17.27
CA ALA A 126 10.16 2.76 -17.34
C ALA A 126 10.23 4.29 -17.34
N ASP A 127 9.30 4.94 -18.03
CA ASP A 127 9.27 6.40 -18.17
C ASP A 127 8.91 7.05 -16.82
N GLU A 128 7.96 6.44 -16.09
CA GLU A 128 7.61 6.86 -14.73
C GLU A 128 8.82 6.75 -13.78
N PHE A 129 9.60 5.66 -13.85
CA PHE A 129 10.79 5.50 -13.02
C PHE A 129 11.84 6.57 -13.34
N LYS A 130 12.07 6.88 -14.63
CA LYS A 130 12.99 7.94 -15.05
C LYS A 130 12.59 9.29 -14.45
N LYS A 131 11.32 9.68 -14.59
CA LYS A 131 10.80 10.95 -14.09
C LYS A 131 10.86 11.06 -12.57
N LEU A 132 10.48 10.01 -11.85
CA LEU A 132 10.57 9.97 -10.38
C LEU A 132 12.02 10.08 -9.89
N SER A 133 12.98 9.46 -10.58
CA SER A 133 14.39 9.60 -10.26
C SER A 133 14.87 11.05 -10.47
N GLU A 134 14.42 11.72 -11.54
CA GLU A 134 14.72 13.14 -11.82
C GLU A 134 14.15 14.08 -10.74
N ILE A 135 13.01 13.75 -10.13
CA ILE A 135 12.39 14.49 -9.02
C ILE A 135 13.14 14.27 -7.69
N GLY A 136 13.92 13.20 -7.54
CA GLY A 136 14.62 12.86 -6.31
C GLY A 136 13.94 11.77 -5.47
N VAL A 137 12.96 11.05 -6.03
CA VAL A 137 12.36 9.87 -5.39
C VAL A 137 13.41 8.76 -5.28
N ASN A 138 13.41 8.04 -4.15
CA ASN A 138 14.39 6.98 -3.87
C ASN A 138 13.81 5.58 -4.06
N ARG A 139 12.50 5.40 -3.78
CA ARG A 139 11.84 4.09 -3.81
C ARG A 139 10.45 4.17 -4.41
N VAL A 140 10.06 3.12 -5.13
CA VAL A 140 8.71 2.95 -5.68
C VAL A 140 8.05 1.73 -5.06
N VAL A 141 6.84 1.92 -4.49
CA VAL A 141 6.00 0.81 -4.03
C VAL A 141 5.18 0.31 -5.20
N LEU A 142 5.59 -0.83 -5.76
CA LEU A 142 4.98 -1.39 -6.96
C LEU A 142 3.49 -1.75 -6.74
N PRO A 143 2.64 -1.65 -7.78
CA PRO A 143 1.27 -2.10 -7.73
C PRO A 143 1.15 -3.58 -7.36
N ARG A 144 0.09 -3.92 -6.64
CA ARG A 144 -0.17 -5.27 -6.11
C ARG A 144 -0.58 -6.27 -7.19
N GLU A 145 -0.97 -5.77 -8.33
CA GLU A 145 -1.49 -6.49 -9.49
C GLU A 145 -0.40 -7.16 -10.33
N LEU A 146 0.86 -6.75 -10.16
CA LEU A 146 1.97 -7.25 -10.95
C LEU A 146 2.31 -8.72 -10.63
N SER A 147 2.60 -9.49 -11.68
CA SER A 147 3.15 -10.84 -11.58
C SER A 147 4.63 -10.81 -11.17
N CYS A 148 5.18 -11.97 -10.77
CA CYS A 148 6.60 -12.07 -10.45
C CYS A 148 7.50 -11.71 -11.64
N ASP A 149 7.11 -12.06 -12.86
CA ASP A 149 7.87 -11.74 -14.09
C ASP A 149 7.93 -10.23 -14.31
N GLU A 150 6.79 -9.55 -14.10
CA GLU A 150 6.71 -8.10 -14.21
C GLU A 150 7.47 -7.41 -13.09
N ILE A 151 7.34 -7.86 -11.83
CA ILE A 151 8.10 -7.33 -10.69
C ILE A 151 9.60 -7.43 -10.96
N GLU A 152 10.10 -8.58 -11.42
CA GLU A 152 11.51 -8.77 -11.76
C GLU A 152 11.96 -7.81 -12.85
N THR A 153 11.16 -7.65 -13.90
CA THR A 153 11.44 -6.72 -15.01
C THR A 153 11.46 -5.28 -14.51
N ARG A 154 10.46 -4.85 -13.73
CA ARG A 154 10.35 -3.48 -13.18
C ARG A 154 11.48 -3.17 -12.22
N THR A 155 11.84 -4.13 -11.34
CA THR A 155 12.96 -3.96 -10.39
C THR A 155 14.28 -3.75 -11.14
N ARG A 156 14.52 -4.51 -12.21
CA ARG A 156 15.73 -4.34 -13.04
C ARG A 156 15.76 -2.96 -13.72
N ILE A 157 14.62 -2.49 -14.25
CA ILE A 157 14.51 -1.18 -14.91
C ILE A 157 14.69 -0.06 -13.87
N ALA A 158 14.00 -0.12 -12.73
CA ALA A 158 14.07 0.87 -11.65
C ALA A 158 15.52 1.03 -11.15
N LYS A 159 16.25 -0.07 -10.99
CA LYS A 159 17.67 -0.06 -10.62
C LYS A 159 18.54 0.72 -11.62
N GLY A 160 18.20 0.71 -12.91
CA GLY A 160 18.89 1.50 -13.93
C GLY A 160 18.77 3.01 -13.73
N TYR A 161 17.77 3.45 -12.97
CA TYR A 161 17.53 4.83 -12.57
C TYR A 161 17.85 5.12 -11.10
N ASN A 162 18.60 4.23 -10.43
CA ASN A 162 18.93 4.31 -8.99
C ASN A 162 17.71 4.29 -8.07
N LEU A 163 16.59 3.74 -8.51
CA LEU A 163 15.39 3.56 -7.72
C LEU A 163 15.34 2.18 -7.08
N GLU A 164 14.97 2.13 -5.81
CA GLU A 164 14.60 0.91 -5.10
C GLU A 164 13.15 0.53 -5.40
N THR A 165 12.83 -0.77 -5.35
CA THR A 165 11.45 -1.26 -5.43
C THR A 165 11.01 -1.91 -4.14
N GLU A 166 9.74 -1.70 -3.76
CA GLU A 166 9.07 -2.29 -2.63
C GLU A 166 7.82 -3.04 -3.10
N VAL A 167 7.56 -4.22 -2.54
CA VAL A 167 6.37 -5.03 -2.86
C VAL A 167 5.63 -5.45 -1.60
N PHE A 168 4.29 -5.53 -1.68
CA PHE A 168 3.50 -6.09 -0.59
C PHE A 168 3.71 -7.59 -0.47
N ALA A 169 4.10 -8.03 0.73
CA ALA A 169 4.37 -9.43 1.04
C ALA A 169 3.17 -10.14 1.68
N HIS A 170 2.48 -9.48 2.61
CA HIS A 170 1.44 -10.11 3.42
C HIS A 170 0.31 -9.13 3.74
N GLY A 171 -0.91 -9.67 3.90
CA GLY A 171 -2.07 -8.97 4.44
C GLY A 171 -3.12 -8.60 3.39
N ALA A 172 -3.96 -7.63 3.72
CA ALA A 172 -5.14 -7.29 2.95
C ALA A 172 -4.82 -6.81 1.53
N VAL A 173 -5.48 -7.41 0.53
CA VAL A 173 -5.41 -7.00 -0.87
C VAL A 173 -6.61 -6.13 -1.22
N CYS A 174 -6.39 -5.09 -2.01
CA CYS A 174 -7.45 -4.35 -2.67
C CYS A 174 -7.84 -5.08 -3.96
N VAL A 175 -9.15 -5.17 -4.27
CA VAL A 175 -9.62 -5.75 -5.53
C VAL A 175 -9.49 -4.75 -6.69
N CYS A 176 -9.54 -3.45 -6.38
CA CYS A 176 -9.28 -2.39 -7.34
C CYS A 176 -7.79 -2.25 -7.63
N ALA A 177 -7.44 -1.92 -8.86
CA ALA A 177 -6.09 -1.50 -9.20
C ALA A 177 -5.64 -0.35 -8.29
N SER A 178 -4.37 -0.40 -7.91
CA SER A 178 -3.82 0.47 -6.87
C SER A 178 -4.04 1.95 -7.19
N GLY A 179 -4.60 2.72 -6.25
CA GLY A 179 -4.88 4.16 -6.39
C GLY A 179 -6.15 4.55 -7.16
N LEU A 180 -6.80 3.62 -7.86
CA LEU A 180 -7.90 3.92 -8.79
C LEU A 180 -9.31 3.70 -8.21
N CYS A 181 -9.44 3.57 -6.88
CA CYS A 181 -10.73 3.24 -6.26
C CYS A 181 -11.48 4.49 -5.79
N LEU A 182 -12.60 4.78 -6.44
CA LEU A 182 -13.55 5.83 -6.03
C LEU A 182 -14.78 5.29 -5.29
N PHE A 183 -14.86 3.98 -5.05
CA PHE A 183 -16.05 3.33 -4.54
C PHE A 183 -16.54 3.89 -3.21
N SER A 184 -15.65 4.26 -2.30
CA SER A 184 -16.04 4.92 -1.03
C SER A 184 -16.44 6.37 -1.22
N ALA A 185 -15.80 7.11 -2.14
CA ALA A 185 -16.06 8.51 -2.40
C ALA A 185 -17.41 8.71 -3.10
N MET A 186 -17.71 7.83 -4.03
CA MET A 186 -18.93 7.92 -4.85
C MET A 186 -20.15 7.23 -4.24
N ASN A 187 -19.97 6.37 -3.22
CA ASN A 187 -21.07 5.76 -2.48
C ASN A 187 -21.89 6.84 -1.74
N ARG A 188 -23.18 6.59 -1.52
CA ARG A 188 -24.19 7.54 -1.01
C ARG A 188 -23.83 8.35 0.22
N SER A 189 -23.08 7.77 1.17
CA SER A 189 -22.67 8.50 2.35
C SER A 189 -21.69 9.63 2.06
N GLY A 190 -20.97 9.61 0.92
CA GLY A 190 -20.15 10.69 0.35
C GLY A 190 -19.09 11.35 1.22
N THR A 191 -19.04 10.97 2.49
CA THR A 191 -18.14 11.57 3.47
C THR A 191 -16.82 10.83 3.62
N ARG A 192 -16.61 9.73 2.84
CA ARG A 192 -15.45 8.87 2.99
C ARG A 192 -14.77 8.62 1.64
N SER A 193 -13.46 8.75 1.59
CA SER A 193 -12.65 8.47 0.40
C SER A 193 -11.47 7.57 0.72
N GLY A 194 -11.20 6.62 -0.18
CA GLY A 194 -10.01 5.77 -0.11
C GLY A 194 -8.72 6.55 -0.35
N ASN A 195 -8.75 7.54 -1.24
CA ASN A 195 -7.61 8.40 -1.58
C ASN A 195 -7.34 9.47 -0.51
N ARG A 196 -8.36 9.75 0.33
CA ARG A 196 -8.29 10.69 1.46
C ARG A 196 -8.27 9.98 2.82
N GLY A 197 -7.84 8.73 2.87
CA GLY A 197 -7.59 7.99 4.11
C GLY A 197 -8.78 7.31 4.77
N SER A 198 -9.98 7.45 4.24
CA SER A 198 -11.24 7.04 4.90
C SER A 198 -12.01 5.95 4.17
N CYS A 199 -11.33 4.94 3.60
CA CYS A 199 -11.98 3.85 2.88
C CYS A 199 -13.04 3.13 3.74
N ALA A 200 -14.29 3.06 3.26
CA ALA A 200 -15.40 2.35 3.91
C ALA A 200 -15.39 0.83 3.68
N GLN A 201 -14.49 0.33 2.84
CA GLN A 201 -14.39 -1.08 2.41
C GLN A 201 -15.67 -1.63 1.75
N PRO A 202 -16.34 -0.92 0.83
CA PRO A 202 -17.57 -1.42 0.19
C PRO A 202 -17.34 -2.72 -0.59
N CYS A 203 -16.12 -2.97 -1.08
CA CYS A 203 -15.78 -4.25 -1.72
C CYS A 203 -15.92 -5.48 -0.80
N ARG A 204 -16.12 -5.31 0.52
CA ARG A 204 -16.34 -6.40 1.49
C ARG A 204 -17.82 -6.68 1.74
N GLU A 205 -18.72 -5.95 1.12
CA GLU A 205 -20.17 -6.16 1.21
C GLU A 205 -20.66 -7.28 0.28
N GLU A 206 -21.90 -7.66 0.44
CA GLU A 206 -22.56 -8.63 -0.43
C GLU A 206 -23.22 -7.94 -1.63
N TYR A 207 -22.98 -8.49 -2.82
CA TYR A 207 -23.54 -8.02 -4.08
C TYR A 207 -24.29 -9.14 -4.81
N GLY A 208 -25.30 -8.77 -5.58
CA GLY A 208 -25.89 -9.60 -6.62
C GLY A 208 -25.40 -9.14 -8.00
N LEU A 209 -25.05 -10.06 -8.88
CA LEU A 209 -24.76 -9.82 -10.28
C LEU A 209 -25.91 -10.27 -11.15
N PHE A 210 -26.32 -9.41 -12.10
CA PHE A 210 -27.48 -9.64 -12.96
C PHE A 210 -27.09 -9.44 -14.43
N ASN A 211 -27.84 -10.11 -15.31
CA ASN A 211 -27.80 -9.90 -16.74
C ASN A 211 -29.25 -9.79 -17.23
N ASN A 212 -29.63 -8.64 -17.79
CA ASN A 212 -30.98 -8.35 -18.23
C ASN A 212 -32.05 -8.73 -17.18
N GLY A 213 -31.83 -8.31 -15.94
CA GLY A 213 -32.72 -8.61 -14.81
C GLY A 213 -32.63 -10.03 -14.23
N LEU A 214 -31.97 -10.97 -14.91
CA LEU A 214 -31.75 -12.34 -14.41
C LEU A 214 -30.54 -12.38 -13.46
N LYS A 215 -30.73 -12.81 -12.22
CA LYS A 215 -29.68 -12.99 -11.25
C LYS A 215 -28.77 -14.16 -11.63
N LEU A 216 -27.48 -13.89 -11.81
CA LEU A 216 -26.45 -14.88 -12.15
C LEU A 216 -25.76 -15.47 -10.93
N LYS A 217 -25.34 -14.61 -10.00
CA LYS A 217 -24.65 -15.00 -8.75
C LYS A 217 -24.80 -13.93 -7.68
N ASP A 218 -24.53 -14.29 -6.43
CA ASP A 218 -24.46 -13.35 -5.30
C ASP A 218 -23.40 -13.75 -4.28
N GLY A 219 -23.14 -12.85 -3.32
CA GLY A 219 -22.18 -13.00 -2.24
C GLY A 219 -21.15 -11.87 -2.21
N HIS A 220 -20.01 -12.14 -1.61
CA HIS A 220 -18.89 -11.17 -1.51
C HIS A 220 -18.06 -11.13 -2.79
N LEU A 221 -18.68 -10.68 -3.89
CA LEU A 221 -18.15 -10.77 -5.26
C LEU A 221 -16.88 -9.95 -5.51
N LEU A 222 -16.56 -9.02 -4.61
CA LEU A 222 -15.40 -8.11 -4.69
C LEU A 222 -14.46 -8.25 -3.50
N SER A 223 -14.61 -9.28 -2.64
CA SER A 223 -13.81 -9.44 -1.42
C SER A 223 -12.64 -10.41 -1.63
N PRO A 224 -11.39 -9.93 -1.84
CA PRO A 224 -10.25 -10.83 -1.97
C PRO A 224 -9.80 -11.39 -0.62
N LYS A 225 -9.15 -12.56 -0.67
CA LYS A 225 -8.35 -13.13 0.42
C LYS A 225 -7.16 -12.23 0.73
N ASP A 226 -6.53 -12.45 1.88
CA ASP A 226 -5.29 -11.78 2.21
C ASP A 226 -4.12 -12.41 1.41
N ARG A 227 -3.15 -11.55 1.02
CA ARG A 227 -1.97 -11.95 0.26
C ARG A 227 -0.98 -12.69 1.15
N ASP A 228 -0.27 -13.65 0.56
CA ASP A 228 0.90 -14.30 1.12
C ASP A 228 1.90 -14.63 0.00
N VAL A 229 3.13 -14.13 0.13
CA VAL A 229 4.20 -14.33 -0.86
C VAL A 229 5.22 -15.39 -0.44
N SER A 230 4.97 -16.15 0.61
CA SER A 230 5.95 -17.10 1.19
C SER A 230 6.51 -18.08 0.16
N GLU A 231 5.69 -18.59 -0.77
CA GLU A 231 6.11 -19.49 -1.85
C GLU A 231 6.92 -18.79 -2.95
N TYR A 232 6.85 -17.46 -3.04
CA TYR A 232 7.56 -16.63 -4.01
C TYR A 232 8.72 -15.83 -3.39
N LEU A 233 8.96 -15.99 -2.07
CA LEU A 233 9.95 -15.20 -1.32
C LEU A 233 11.35 -15.29 -1.93
N GLU A 234 11.83 -16.49 -2.21
CA GLU A 234 13.14 -16.71 -2.83
C GLU A 234 13.26 -15.98 -4.18
N ARG A 235 12.21 -16.03 -5.01
CA ARG A 235 12.17 -15.36 -6.32
C ARG A 235 12.21 -13.83 -6.17
N LEU A 236 11.43 -13.27 -5.23
CA LEU A 236 11.43 -11.84 -4.95
C LEU A 236 12.79 -11.34 -4.43
N ILE A 237 13.45 -12.09 -3.56
CA ILE A 237 14.80 -11.74 -3.09
C ILE A 237 15.80 -11.75 -4.27
N LYS A 238 15.76 -12.79 -5.11
CA LYS A 238 16.66 -12.93 -6.28
C LYS A 238 16.42 -11.87 -7.35
N SER A 239 15.19 -11.36 -7.47
CA SER A 239 14.88 -10.27 -8.42
C SER A 239 15.49 -8.92 -8.03
N GLY A 240 15.98 -8.79 -6.78
CA GLY A 240 16.60 -7.56 -6.27
C GLY A 240 15.61 -6.55 -5.70
N VAL A 241 14.36 -6.95 -5.44
CA VAL A 241 13.41 -6.17 -4.64
C VAL A 241 14.06 -5.78 -3.32
N LYS A 242 14.00 -4.51 -2.97
CA LYS A 242 14.67 -3.97 -1.78
C LYS A 242 13.86 -4.18 -0.51
N SER A 243 12.54 -4.05 -0.57
CA SER A 243 11.67 -4.07 0.61
C SER A 243 10.44 -4.95 0.41
N LEU A 244 10.13 -5.74 1.44
CA LEU A 244 8.91 -6.54 1.59
C LEU A 244 8.00 -5.88 2.63
N LYS A 245 6.84 -5.37 2.18
CA LYS A 245 5.88 -4.65 3.01
C LYS A 245 4.77 -5.53 3.53
N ILE A 246 4.56 -5.56 4.83
CA ILE A 246 3.39 -6.17 5.46
C ILE A 246 2.27 -5.13 5.56
N GLU A 247 1.09 -5.40 5.03
CA GLU A 247 -0.10 -4.55 5.22
C GLU A 247 -0.78 -4.88 6.55
N GLY A 248 -1.14 -3.84 7.34
CA GLY A 248 -1.82 -4.11 8.60
C GLY A 248 -1.84 -3.00 9.65
N ARG A 249 -1.79 -1.70 9.32
CA ARG A 249 -1.83 -0.61 10.32
C ARG A 249 -3.07 -0.61 11.22
N MET A 250 -4.19 -1.18 10.77
CA MET A 250 -5.42 -1.35 11.56
C MET A 250 -5.51 -2.72 12.25
N ARG A 251 -4.41 -3.47 12.33
CA ARG A 251 -4.35 -4.80 12.95
C ARG A 251 -3.82 -4.72 14.37
N ASP A 252 -4.18 -5.73 15.16
CA ASP A 252 -3.71 -5.88 16.53
C ASP A 252 -2.23 -6.33 16.61
N ALA A 253 -1.66 -6.24 17.81
CA ALA A 253 -0.27 -6.60 18.08
C ALA A 253 0.03 -8.07 17.78
N ASN A 254 -0.92 -9.01 17.97
CA ASN A 254 -0.71 -10.43 17.71
C ASN A 254 -0.59 -10.72 16.22
N TYR A 255 -1.38 -10.04 15.37
CA TYR A 255 -1.23 -10.13 13.92
C TYR A 255 0.15 -9.63 13.48
N VAL A 256 0.57 -8.45 13.94
CA VAL A 256 1.86 -7.86 13.56
C VAL A 256 3.02 -8.73 14.03
N ARG A 257 2.98 -9.21 15.29
CA ARG A 257 3.95 -10.16 15.85
C ARG A 257 4.10 -11.40 14.97
N SER A 258 2.98 -12.05 14.66
CA SER A 258 2.96 -13.26 13.84
C SER A 258 3.52 -13.01 12.43
N ALA A 259 3.02 -11.98 11.75
CA ALA A 259 3.44 -11.70 10.39
C ALA A 259 4.94 -11.34 10.32
N VAL A 260 5.41 -10.45 11.18
CA VAL A 260 6.82 -10.02 11.18
C VAL A 260 7.75 -11.18 11.54
N TYR A 261 7.47 -11.89 12.62
CA TYR A 261 8.29 -13.03 13.07
C TYR A 261 8.37 -14.14 12.02
N CYS A 262 7.23 -14.49 11.42
CA CYS A 262 7.17 -15.50 10.37
C CYS A 262 7.98 -15.13 9.13
N TYR A 263 7.82 -13.90 8.62
CA TYR A 263 8.60 -13.44 7.46
C TYR A 263 10.08 -13.27 7.79
N ARG A 264 10.42 -12.80 9.00
CA ARG A 264 11.82 -12.74 9.46
C ARG A 264 12.48 -14.11 9.47
N ARG A 265 11.84 -15.12 10.03
CA ARG A 265 12.33 -16.51 10.03
C ARG A 265 12.58 -17.02 8.60
N MET A 266 11.67 -16.76 7.67
CA MET A 266 11.84 -17.20 6.27
C MET A 266 12.99 -16.46 5.59
N ILE A 267 13.12 -15.15 5.79
CA ILE A 267 14.22 -14.34 5.22
C ILE A 267 15.56 -14.82 5.77
N ASP A 268 15.68 -15.04 7.07
CA ASP A 268 16.92 -15.51 7.69
C ASP A 268 17.28 -16.92 7.21
N ALA A 269 16.30 -17.82 7.17
CA ALA A 269 16.48 -19.17 6.64
C ALA A 269 16.93 -19.17 5.17
N TYR A 270 16.46 -18.21 4.36
CA TYR A 270 16.93 -18.06 2.98
C TYR A 270 18.43 -17.72 2.94
N TYR A 271 18.86 -16.70 3.69
CA TYR A 271 20.26 -16.28 3.72
C TYR A 271 21.20 -17.31 4.39
N GLU A 272 20.67 -18.17 5.25
CA GLU A 272 21.37 -19.32 5.83
C GLU A 272 21.36 -20.55 4.94
N GLY A 273 20.69 -20.53 3.80
CA GLY A 273 20.54 -21.69 2.92
C GLY A 273 19.64 -22.81 3.47
N LYS A 274 18.79 -22.49 4.45
CA LYS A 274 17.90 -23.44 5.16
C LYS A 274 16.43 -23.34 4.73
N LEU A 275 16.07 -22.38 3.88
CA LEU A 275 14.68 -22.22 3.43
C LEU A 275 14.28 -23.43 2.56
N ASN A 276 13.21 -24.11 2.97
CA ASN A 276 12.66 -25.27 2.27
C ASN A 276 11.12 -25.31 2.36
N LYS A 277 10.50 -26.19 1.60
CA LYS A 277 9.03 -26.30 1.50
C LYS A 277 8.35 -26.65 2.83
N ASP A 278 8.98 -27.45 3.68
CA ASP A 278 8.40 -27.86 4.96
C ASP A 278 8.37 -26.69 5.95
N LEU A 279 9.46 -25.91 6.02
CA LEU A 279 9.52 -24.70 6.81
C LEU A 279 8.49 -23.66 6.33
N ILE A 280 8.37 -23.45 5.02
CA ILE A 280 7.35 -22.55 4.47
C ILE A 280 5.95 -23.01 4.86
N LYS A 281 5.65 -24.31 4.78
CA LYS A 281 4.35 -24.87 5.14
C LYS A 281 4.03 -24.70 6.64
N GLU A 282 5.01 -24.93 7.52
CA GLU A 282 4.89 -24.67 8.96
C GLU A 282 4.56 -23.21 9.22
N ILE A 283 5.37 -22.28 8.69
CA ILE A 283 5.20 -20.83 8.89
C ILE A 283 3.86 -20.33 8.34
N ARG A 284 3.43 -20.82 7.17
CA ARG A 284 2.11 -20.46 6.61
C ARG A 284 0.97 -20.92 7.50
N TYR A 285 1.12 -22.03 8.20
CA TYR A 285 0.12 -22.49 9.17
C TYR A 285 -0.02 -21.51 10.35
N ASP A 286 1.09 -21.01 10.89
CA ASP A 286 1.10 -19.99 11.94
C ASP A 286 0.47 -18.67 11.49
N LEU A 287 0.77 -18.23 10.26
CA LEU A 287 0.14 -17.05 9.65
C LEU A 287 -1.37 -17.23 9.50
N LEU A 288 -1.83 -18.40 9.03
CA LEU A 288 -3.25 -18.69 8.86
C LEU A 288 -4.03 -18.66 10.18
N ILE A 289 -3.47 -19.14 11.27
CA ILE A 289 -4.12 -19.12 12.59
C ILE A 289 -4.38 -17.68 13.03
N ASN A 290 -3.38 -16.80 12.90
CA ASN A 290 -3.46 -15.46 13.45
C ASN A 290 -4.37 -14.54 12.64
N PHE A 291 -4.32 -14.64 11.31
CA PHE A 291 -5.33 -14.01 10.48
C PHE A 291 -5.36 -14.60 9.07
N ASN A 292 -6.52 -14.96 8.62
CA ASN A 292 -6.82 -15.25 7.23
C ASN A 292 -8.24 -14.81 6.89
N ARG A 293 -8.53 -14.57 5.61
CA ARG A 293 -9.85 -14.24 5.11
C ARG A 293 -10.36 -15.38 4.25
N GLY A 294 -11.51 -15.96 4.66
CA GLY A 294 -12.12 -17.08 3.94
C GLY A 294 -11.32 -18.38 4.01
N GLY A 295 -10.49 -18.60 5.03
CA GLY A 295 -9.82 -19.88 5.30
C GLY A 295 -8.52 -20.14 4.54
N ALA A 296 -8.07 -19.21 3.70
CA ALA A 296 -6.84 -19.35 2.91
C ALA A 296 -6.21 -18.00 2.55
N PHE A 297 -4.99 -18.04 2.05
CA PHE A 297 -4.32 -16.91 1.40
C PHE A 297 -4.44 -16.97 -0.12
N THR A 298 -4.07 -15.86 -0.78
CA THR A 298 -3.93 -15.76 -2.22
C THR A 298 -2.53 -15.32 -2.63
N SER A 299 -2.02 -15.90 -3.69
CA SER A 299 -0.81 -15.42 -4.41
C SER A 299 -1.11 -15.19 -5.91
N GLN A 300 -2.39 -15.12 -6.27
CA GLN A 300 -2.86 -15.16 -7.66
C GLN A 300 -2.15 -14.17 -8.58
N TYR A 301 -2.00 -12.91 -8.14
CA TYR A 301 -1.32 -11.91 -8.99
C TYR A 301 0.14 -12.30 -9.26
N LEU A 302 0.84 -12.86 -8.29
CA LEU A 302 2.25 -13.25 -8.44
C LEU A 302 2.45 -14.37 -9.45
N SER A 303 1.50 -15.30 -9.58
CA SER A 303 1.56 -16.39 -10.54
C SER A 303 1.31 -15.94 -11.98
N GLY A 304 0.75 -14.74 -12.18
CA GLY A 304 0.28 -14.26 -13.48
C GLY A 304 -0.97 -14.99 -13.99
N SER A 305 -1.54 -15.92 -13.21
CA SER A 305 -2.81 -16.60 -13.53
C SER A 305 -3.98 -15.88 -12.88
N LYS A 306 -5.12 -15.90 -13.55
CA LYS A 306 -6.39 -15.34 -13.06
C LYS A 306 -7.39 -16.48 -12.88
N ASP A 307 -7.73 -16.79 -11.63
CA ASP A 307 -8.67 -17.84 -11.27
C ASP A 307 -9.58 -17.39 -10.10
N ASP A 308 -10.50 -18.25 -9.67
CA ASP A 308 -11.44 -17.95 -8.58
C ASP A 308 -10.80 -17.96 -7.18
N HIS A 309 -9.50 -18.27 -7.07
CA HIS A 309 -8.82 -18.35 -5.76
C HIS A 309 -8.55 -16.99 -5.12
N LEU A 310 -8.73 -15.89 -5.85
CA LEU A 310 -8.56 -14.54 -5.29
C LEU A 310 -9.61 -14.23 -4.21
N LEU A 311 -10.88 -14.57 -4.44
CA LEU A 311 -11.98 -14.14 -3.57
C LEU A 311 -12.07 -14.96 -2.29
N SER A 312 -12.55 -14.31 -1.21
CA SER A 312 -12.74 -14.93 0.12
C SER A 312 -13.95 -15.84 0.22
N GLY A 313 -14.79 -15.91 -0.82
CA GLY A 313 -16.01 -16.74 -0.84
C GLY A 313 -17.12 -16.21 0.06
N GLU A 314 -17.68 -17.08 0.89
CA GLU A 314 -18.87 -16.79 1.70
C GLU A 314 -18.63 -15.92 2.93
N TYR A 315 -17.35 -15.79 3.38
CA TYR A 315 -17.03 -15.10 4.63
C TYR A 315 -15.87 -14.09 4.46
N PRO A 316 -16.15 -12.78 4.53
CA PRO A 316 -15.15 -11.74 4.28
C PRO A 316 -14.29 -11.36 5.50
N GLY A 317 -14.57 -11.95 6.66
CA GLY A 317 -13.92 -11.68 7.94
C GLY A 317 -12.79 -12.67 8.30
N LYS A 318 -12.32 -12.58 9.55
CA LYS A 318 -11.35 -13.52 10.14
C LYS A 318 -11.95 -14.93 10.22
N TYR A 319 -11.34 -15.88 9.51
CA TYR A 319 -11.90 -17.24 9.42
C TYR A 319 -11.25 -18.24 10.38
N GLY A 320 -9.97 -18.10 10.68
CA GLY A 320 -9.19 -19.03 11.50
C GLY A 320 -8.87 -20.35 10.79
N VAL A 321 -8.35 -21.32 11.54
CA VAL A 321 -7.98 -22.64 11.02
C VAL A 321 -8.78 -23.72 11.72
N ARG A 322 -9.38 -24.65 10.94
CA ARG A 322 -10.12 -25.78 11.50
C ARG A 322 -9.17 -26.76 12.18
N ILE A 323 -9.30 -26.88 13.50
CA ILE A 323 -8.49 -27.80 14.32
C ILE A 323 -9.17 -29.15 14.61
N GLY A 324 -10.49 -29.24 14.45
CA GLY A 324 -11.20 -30.49 14.77
C GLY A 324 -12.71 -30.36 14.72
N ARG A 325 -13.36 -31.30 15.40
CA ARG A 325 -14.83 -31.32 15.62
C ARG A 325 -15.15 -31.65 17.05
N ILE A 326 -16.29 -31.18 17.54
CA ILE A 326 -16.83 -31.57 18.84
C ILE A 326 -17.11 -33.07 18.83
N SER A 327 -16.47 -33.82 19.75
CA SER A 327 -16.70 -35.24 19.95
C SER A 327 -17.64 -35.52 21.12
N ARG A 328 -17.59 -34.69 22.18
CA ARG A 328 -18.40 -34.88 23.40
C ARG A 328 -18.72 -33.54 24.06
N LEU A 329 -19.90 -33.47 24.70
CA LEU A 329 -20.36 -32.34 25.49
C LEU A 329 -20.73 -32.80 26.88
N GLU A 330 -20.27 -32.10 27.93
CA GLU A 330 -20.61 -32.35 29.33
C GLU A 330 -21.18 -31.07 29.93
N ALA A 331 -22.52 -30.90 29.77
CA ALA A 331 -23.20 -29.68 30.14
C ALA A 331 -23.03 -29.31 31.64
N GLY A 332 -23.13 -30.29 32.53
CA GLY A 332 -22.98 -30.09 33.98
C GLY A 332 -21.57 -29.68 34.41
N ALA A 333 -20.54 -30.05 33.64
CA ALA A 333 -19.13 -29.73 33.91
C ALA A 333 -18.61 -28.51 33.10
N GLY A 334 -19.48 -27.89 32.30
CA GLY A 334 -19.07 -26.80 31.43
C GLY A 334 -17.95 -27.19 30.46
N THR A 335 -17.94 -28.43 29.94
CA THR A 335 -16.82 -29.00 29.18
C THR A 335 -17.24 -29.41 27.78
N VAL A 336 -16.40 -29.03 26.81
CA VAL A 336 -16.47 -29.46 25.41
C VAL A 336 -15.21 -30.26 25.09
N THR A 337 -15.37 -31.47 24.59
CA THR A 337 -14.25 -32.28 24.09
C THR A 337 -14.18 -32.16 22.58
N VAL A 338 -13.02 -31.73 22.08
CA VAL A 338 -12.71 -31.54 20.65
C VAL A 338 -11.81 -32.67 20.18
N GLY A 339 -12.27 -33.45 19.21
CA GLY A 339 -11.43 -34.40 18.48
C GLY A 339 -10.49 -33.62 17.58
N ILE A 340 -9.22 -33.47 17.98
CA ILE A 340 -8.21 -32.69 17.25
C ILE A 340 -7.80 -33.44 15.98
N LYS A 341 -7.75 -32.72 14.87
CA LYS A 341 -7.26 -33.23 13.59
C LYS A 341 -5.75 -33.50 13.68
N ASN A 342 -5.29 -34.62 13.14
CA ASN A 342 -3.86 -34.92 13.12
C ASN A 342 -3.03 -33.79 12.48
N GLY A 343 -2.00 -33.34 13.19
CA GLY A 343 -1.13 -32.23 12.78
C GLY A 343 -1.72 -30.81 13.00
N ALA A 344 -2.90 -30.69 13.62
CA ALA A 344 -3.42 -29.40 14.03
C ALA A 344 -2.85 -28.96 15.38
N LEU A 345 -2.63 -27.66 15.57
CA LEU A 345 -2.19 -27.08 16.83
C LEU A 345 -3.26 -27.26 17.91
N GLU A 346 -2.86 -27.70 19.10
CA GLU A 346 -3.75 -27.77 20.25
C GLU A 346 -3.90 -26.37 20.86
N PRO A 347 -5.16 -25.88 21.05
CA PRO A 347 -5.39 -24.60 21.68
C PRO A 347 -4.83 -24.53 23.11
N GLN A 348 -4.24 -23.40 23.44
CA GLN A 348 -3.70 -23.11 24.77
C GLN A 348 -4.58 -22.09 25.51
N LYS A 349 -4.32 -21.91 26.81
CA LYS A 349 -4.99 -20.88 27.61
C LYS A 349 -4.72 -19.50 27.01
N GLY A 350 -5.78 -18.74 26.72
CA GLY A 350 -5.71 -17.41 26.10
C GLY A 350 -5.98 -17.41 24.60
N ASP A 351 -5.84 -18.56 23.94
CA ASP A 351 -6.24 -18.68 22.55
C ASP A 351 -7.75 -18.45 22.39
N PHE A 352 -8.17 -18.06 21.18
CA PHE A 352 -9.58 -17.85 20.88
C PHE A 352 -10.07 -18.90 19.88
N ILE A 353 -11.19 -19.55 20.18
CA ILE A 353 -11.80 -20.54 19.28
C ILE A 353 -13.19 -20.11 18.84
N SER A 354 -13.57 -20.53 17.63
CA SER A 354 -14.91 -20.38 17.06
C SER A 354 -15.48 -21.76 16.76
N ILE A 355 -16.75 -21.98 17.10
CA ILE A 355 -17.49 -23.21 16.79
C ILE A 355 -18.53 -22.89 15.72
N ARG A 356 -18.55 -23.70 14.65
CA ARG A 356 -19.39 -23.47 13.48
C ARG A 356 -20.18 -24.69 13.05
N GLU A 357 -21.35 -24.41 12.46
CA GLU A 357 -22.17 -25.39 11.76
C GLU A 357 -22.49 -24.82 10.36
N ASN A 358 -22.14 -25.55 9.29
CA ASN A 358 -22.31 -25.12 7.90
C ASN A 358 -21.77 -23.70 7.59
N ALA A 359 -20.52 -23.45 7.96
CA ALA A 359 -19.81 -22.17 7.86
C ALA A 359 -20.35 -21.03 8.74
N ARG A 360 -21.51 -21.17 9.37
CA ARG A 360 -22.09 -20.17 10.28
C ARG A 360 -21.49 -20.31 11.68
N GLU A 361 -21.00 -19.21 12.25
CA GLU A 361 -20.56 -19.18 13.65
C GLU A 361 -21.74 -19.34 14.61
N ILE A 362 -21.64 -20.31 15.53
CA ILE A 362 -22.61 -20.56 16.58
C ILE A 362 -22.19 -19.84 17.85
N CYS A 363 -20.90 -19.92 18.21
CA CYS A 363 -20.31 -19.16 19.30
C CYS A 363 -18.79 -19.09 19.13
N SER A 364 -18.18 -18.10 19.82
CA SER A 364 -16.73 -17.96 19.95
C SER A 364 -16.39 -17.55 21.39
N PHE A 365 -15.22 -18.00 21.89
CA PHE A 365 -14.80 -17.73 23.26
C PHE A 365 -13.30 -17.94 23.46
N PRO A 366 -12.69 -17.28 24.48
CA PRO A 366 -11.31 -17.54 24.84
C PRO A 366 -11.17 -18.91 25.53
N VAL A 367 -10.10 -19.62 25.22
CA VAL A 367 -9.77 -20.91 25.84
C VAL A 367 -9.29 -20.70 27.28
N GLY A 368 -9.98 -21.27 28.23
CA GLY A 368 -9.63 -21.23 29.64
C GLY A 368 -8.65 -22.36 30.04
N LYS A 369 -9.19 -23.42 30.64
CA LYS A 369 -8.40 -24.62 31.01
C LYS A 369 -8.60 -25.72 29.96
N THR A 370 -7.48 -26.33 29.55
CA THR A 370 -7.48 -27.49 28.66
C THR A 370 -6.90 -28.71 29.37
N ASN A 371 -7.40 -29.89 29.00
CA ASN A 371 -6.81 -31.17 29.41
C ASN A 371 -6.79 -32.11 28.20
N THR A 372 -5.66 -32.71 27.91
CA THR A 372 -5.59 -33.79 26.91
C THR A 372 -6.30 -35.01 27.42
N VAL A 373 -7.18 -35.60 26.59
CA VAL A 373 -7.97 -36.78 26.90
C VAL A 373 -7.78 -37.83 25.79
N LEU A 374 -8.20 -39.09 26.05
CA LEU A 374 -7.94 -40.23 25.16
C LEU A 374 -8.29 -39.98 23.67
N ASN A 375 -9.32 -39.16 23.39
CA ASN A 375 -9.81 -38.90 22.03
C ASN A 375 -9.84 -37.40 21.68
N GLY A 376 -8.93 -36.57 22.23
CA GLY A 376 -8.83 -35.15 21.89
C GLY A 376 -8.52 -34.23 23.07
N LEU A 377 -8.96 -33.00 22.98
CA LEU A 377 -8.74 -31.95 23.96
C LEU A 377 -10.04 -31.56 24.65
N ALA A 378 -10.08 -31.65 25.97
CA ALA A 378 -11.21 -31.17 26.78
C ALA A 378 -10.98 -29.69 27.16
N ILE A 379 -11.87 -28.81 26.73
CA ILE A 379 -11.87 -27.38 27.05
C ILE A 379 -12.95 -27.13 28.09
N LYS A 380 -12.57 -26.56 29.25
CA LYS A 380 -13.42 -26.38 30.43
C LYS A 380 -13.76 -24.89 30.64
N GLY A 381 -14.86 -24.67 31.40
CA GLY A 381 -15.26 -23.32 31.81
C GLY A 381 -16.21 -22.61 30.85
N LEU A 382 -16.88 -23.37 29.96
CA LEU A 382 -17.92 -22.81 29.12
C LEU A 382 -19.21 -22.54 29.90
N HIS A 383 -19.83 -21.39 29.59
CA HIS A 383 -21.12 -21.06 30.19
C HIS A 383 -22.21 -22.06 29.74
N PRO A 384 -23.14 -22.51 30.61
CA PRO A 384 -24.18 -23.47 30.29
C PRO A 384 -25.02 -23.11 29.05
N ASP A 385 -25.33 -21.83 28.85
CA ASP A 385 -26.12 -21.36 27.73
C ASP A 385 -25.37 -21.44 26.38
N MET A 386 -24.04 -21.42 26.42
CA MET A 386 -23.22 -21.69 25.22
C MET A 386 -23.29 -23.19 24.87
N ILE A 387 -23.12 -24.05 25.87
CA ILE A 387 -23.13 -25.51 25.66
C ILE A 387 -24.48 -26.00 25.10
N LYS A 388 -25.61 -25.43 25.54
CA LYS A 388 -26.95 -25.75 25.02
C LYS A 388 -27.09 -25.55 23.51
N LYS A 389 -26.30 -24.67 22.92
CA LYS A 389 -26.31 -24.38 21.48
C LYS A 389 -25.41 -25.31 20.67
N LEU A 390 -24.54 -26.06 21.35
CA LEU A 390 -23.54 -26.92 20.73
C LEU A 390 -24.05 -28.33 20.50
N LYS A 391 -23.51 -28.98 19.46
CA LYS A 391 -23.81 -30.41 19.15
C LYS A 391 -22.53 -31.14 18.78
N PRO A 392 -22.40 -32.44 19.05
CA PRO A 392 -21.33 -33.26 18.48
C PRO A 392 -21.32 -33.15 16.96
N GLY A 393 -20.12 -33.15 16.38
CA GLY A 393 -19.89 -33.00 14.94
C GLY A 393 -19.69 -31.56 14.44
N MET A 394 -20.07 -30.54 15.23
CA MET A 394 -19.78 -29.15 14.88
C MET A 394 -18.27 -28.91 14.75
N GLU A 395 -17.89 -28.05 13.83
CA GLU A 395 -16.49 -27.74 13.51
C GLU A 395 -15.90 -26.71 14.49
N VAL A 396 -14.65 -26.93 14.87
CA VAL A 396 -13.92 -26.07 15.80
C VAL A 396 -12.75 -25.45 15.08
N PHE A 397 -12.67 -24.12 15.16
CA PHE A 397 -11.64 -23.31 14.53
C PHE A 397 -10.81 -22.58 15.57
N LEU A 398 -9.49 -22.62 15.43
CA LEU A 398 -8.54 -21.78 16.17
C LEU A 398 -8.44 -20.44 15.46
N MET A 399 -8.69 -19.37 16.22
CA MET A 399 -8.80 -18.01 15.66
C MET A 399 -7.55 -17.16 15.86
N ASN A 400 -6.76 -17.46 16.89
CA ASN A 400 -5.45 -16.86 17.16
C ASN A 400 -4.62 -17.81 18.01
N HIS A 401 -3.32 -17.60 17.93
CA HIS A 401 -2.34 -18.25 18.81
C HIS A 401 -1.20 -17.27 19.03
N GLU A 402 -0.87 -17.01 20.30
CA GLU A 402 0.19 -16.06 20.60
C GLU A 402 1.56 -16.70 20.37
N ILE A 403 2.37 -16.13 19.51
CA ILE A 403 3.77 -16.51 19.31
C ILE A 403 4.59 -15.90 20.44
N PHE A 404 5.18 -16.74 21.28
CA PHE A 404 6.10 -16.31 22.32
C PHE A 404 7.52 -16.16 21.76
N ILE A 405 8.12 -14.99 21.97
CA ILE A 405 9.51 -14.69 21.60
C ILE A 405 10.29 -14.47 22.91
N ALA A 406 11.34 -15.25 23.09
CA ALA A 406 12.18 -15.14 24.28
C ALA A 406 12.95 -13.80 24.29
N LYS A 407 13.21 -13.27 25.50
CA LYS A 407 13.86 -11.95 25.66
C LYS A 407 15.21 -11.85 24.96
N GLN A 408 15.98 -12.94 24.90
CA GLN A 408 17.28 -13.00 24.22
C GLN A 408 17.16 -12.93 22.69
N ASP A 409 16.00 -13.29 22.13
CA ASP A 409 15.74 -13.33 20.68
C ASP A 409 15.14 -12.02 20.15
N LEU A 410 14.87 -11.04 21.05
CA LEU A 410 14.42 -9.71 20.67
C LEU A 410 15.53 -8.96 19.92
N ARG A 411 15.13 -8.10 18.97
CA ARG A 411 16.08 -7.33 18.18
C ARG A 411 16.90 -6.37 19.04
N ARG A 412 18.22 -6.40 18.85
CA ARG A 412 19.18 -5.50 19.49
C ARG A 412 20.26 -5.10 18.50
N THR A 413 20.79 -3.90 18.70
CA THR A 413 21.86 -3.36 17.87
C THR A 413 23.21 -3.95 18.25
N PRO A 414 23.99 -4.48 17.29
CA PRO A 414 25.34 -4.95 17.53
C PRO A 414 26.28 -3.80 17.91
N VAL A 415 27.14 -4.03 18.92
CA VAL A 415 28.13 -3.05 19.42
C VAL A 415 29.47 -3.73 19.59
N SER A 416 30.55 -3.12 19.09
CA SER A 416 31.92 -3.45 19.45
C SER A 416 32.38 -2.52 20.56
N ILE A 417 33.13 -3.06 21.53
CA ILE A 417 33.72 -2.30 22.65
C ILE A 417 35.22 -2.43 22.59
N SER A 418 35.92 -1.30 22.60
CA SER A 418 37.36 -1.28 22.88
C SER A 418 37.62 -0.77 24.31
N ILE A 419 38.54 -1.42 25.04
CA ILE A 419 38.84 -1.07 26.42
C ILE A 419 40.34 -0.94 26.61
N SER A 420 40.79 0.09 27.34
CA SER A 420 42.17 0.32 27.75
C SER A 420 42.24 0.61 29.26
N CYS A 421 43.36 0.26 29.86
CA CYS A 421 43.60 0.48 31.29
C CYS A 421 44.96 1.13 31.46
N SER A 422 45.00 2.23 32.20
CA SER A 422 46.23 2.82 32.75
C SER A 422 46.37 2.48 34.23
N ASP A 423 47.38 3.03 34.90
CA ASP A 423 47.60 2.84 36.34
C ASP A 423 46.45 3.50 37.17
N THR A 424 45.77 4.50 36.64
CA THR A 424 44.81 5.33 37.38
C THR A 424 43.40 5.28 36.86
N GLU A 425 43.21 4.89 35.59
CA GLU A 425 41.90 4.92 34.97
C GLU A 425 41.65 3.78 33.95
N ILE A 426 40.42 3.39 33.80
CA ILE A 426 39.96 2.53 32.72
C ILE A 426 39.09 3.35 31.76
N THR A 427 39.42 3.29 30.50
CA THR A 427 38.65 3.94 29.41
C THR A 427 38.01 2.87 28.51
N ALA A 428 36.75 3.01 28.19
CA ALA A 428 36.12 2.17 27.18
C ALA A 428 35.44 3.02 26.13
N ALA A 429 35.54 2.60 24.87
CA ALA A 429 34.81 3.17 23.76
C ALA A 429 33.90 2.12 23.13
N ALA A 430 32.65 2.47 22.86
CA ALA A 430 31.68 1.63 22.16
C ALA A 430 31.39 2.18 20.76
N THR A 431 31.28 1.30 19.79
CA THR A 431 30.97 1.66 18.41
C THR A 431 29.77 0.85 17.93
N VAL A 432 28.75 1.53 17.44
CA VAL A 432 27.62 0.95 16.72
C VAL A 432 27.93 0.99 15.23
N GLU A 433 27.94 -0.18 14.60
CA GLU A 433 27.89 -0.32 13.16
C GLU A 433 26.43 -0.66 12.81
N ASP A 434 25.62 0.37 12.63
CA ASP A 434 24.23 0.13 12.27
C ASP A 434 24.10 -0.24 10.78
N GLY A 435 23.06 -1.00 10.46
CA GLY A 435 22.70 -1.30 9.06
C GLY A 435 22.22 -0.08 8.27
N LEU A 436 22.20 1.11 8.89
CA LEU A 436 21.80 2.40 8.33
C LEU A 436 23.01 3.18 7.78
N ALA A 437 24.18 2.53 7.75
CA ALA A 437 25.47 3.07 7.27
C ALA A 437 26.01 4.26 8.10
N ARG A 438 25.64 4.36 9.37
CA ARG A 438 26.18 5.35 10.31
C ARG A 438 27.05 4.66 11.34
N MET A 439 28.14 5.28 11.64
CA MET A 439 29.04 4.87 12.71
C MET A 439 28.88 5.85 13.88
N VAL A 440 28.30 5.35 14.97
CA VAL A 440 28.10 6.15 16.20
C VAL A 440 29.00 5.59 17.29
N THR A 441 29.73 6.46 17.95
CA THR A 441 30.66 6.12 19.01
C THR A 441 30.30 6.80 20.33
N ALA A 442 30.66 6.15 21.42
CA ALA A 442 30.61 6.71 22.76
C ALA A 442 31.88 6.36 23.53
N GLU A 443 32.31 7.20 24.45
CA GLU A 443 33.43 6.94 25.36
C GLU A 443 32.99 7.13 26.81
N SER A 444 33.51 6.31 27.69
CA SER A 444 33.37 6.44 29.14
C SER A 444 34.67 6.14 29.86
N LYS A 445 34.90 6.81 30.98
CA LYS A 445 36.11 6.68 31.81
C LYS A 445 35.72 6.46 33.25
N VAL A 446 36.52 5.66 33.94
CA VAL A 446 36.33 5.42 35.36
C VAL A 446 37.70 5.38 36.05
N VAL A 447 37.85 6.07 37.20
CA VAL A 447 39.03 6.06 38.00
C VAL A 447 39.12 4.73 38.78
N ILE A 448 40.29 4.15 38.80
CA ILE A 448 40.56 2.94 39.60
C ILE A 448 40.74 3.38 41.07
N PRO A 449 40.08 2.73 42.03
CA PRO A 449 40.31 3.01 43.47
C PRO A 449 41.73 2.74 43.88
N ASP A 450 42.42 3.71 44.52
CA ASP A 450 43.85 3.63 44.94
C ASP A 450 44.10 2.54 45.99
N ASP A 451 43.07 2.07 46.68
CA ASP A 451 43.14 1.13 47.83
C ASP A 451 42.72 -0.30 47.44
N PHE A 452 42.65 -0.64 46.15
CA PHE A 452 42.21 -1.99 45.74
C PHE A 452 43.35 -3.01 45.89
N GLU A 453 43.27 -3.88 46.91
CA GLU A 453 44.18 -4.97 47.19
C GLU A 453 43.76 -6.34 46.64
N GLY A 454 42.75 -6.37 45.76
CA GLY A 454 42.18 -7.57 45.16
C GLY A 454 43.02 -8.20 44.04
N LYS A 455 42.66 -9.42 43.64
CA LYS A 455 43.25 -10.06 42.44
C LYS A 455 42.77 -9.30 41.17
N PRO A 456 43.62 -9.17 40.16
CA PRO A 456 43.25 -8.55 38.90
C PRO A 456 42.12 -9.37 38.22
N LEU A 457 41.28 -8.69 37.50
CA LEU A 457 40.29 -9.29 36.60
C LEU A 457 41.00 -9.67 35.29
N GLU A 458 40.86 -10.90 34.89
CA GLU A 458 41.38 -11.43 33.62
C GLU A 458 40.41 -11.03 32.48
N LYS A 459 40.91 -11.02 31.26
CA LYS A 459 40.18 -10.70 30.01
C LYS A 459 38.79 -11.31 29.92
N ASP A 460 38.70 -12.63 30.12
CA ASP A 460 37.45 -13.37 30.02
C ASP A 460 36.37 -12.83 30.99
N ARG A 461 36.79 -12.46 32.19
CA ARG A 461 35.90 -11.94 33.22
C ARG A 461 35.44 -10.52 32.87
N VAL A 462 36.29 -9.69 32.32
CA VAL A 462 35.91 -8.34 31.84
C VAL A 462 34.98 -8.45 30.67
N THR A 463 35.25 -9.31 29.68
CA THR A 463 34.39 -9.57 28.55
C THR A 463 33.00 -10.05 28.99
N GLU A 464 32.95 -11.00 29.95
CA GLU A 464 31.69 -11.47 30.54
C GLU A 464 30.86 -10.33 31.14
N GLN A 465 31.49 -9.40 31.86
CA GLN A 465 30.76 -8.29 32.48
C GLN A 465 30.29 -7.25 31.47
N LEU A 466 31.13 -6.90 30.49
CA LEU A 466 30.77 -5.96 29.41
C LEU A 466 29.64 -6.51 28.52
N SER A 467 29.60 -7.82 28.36
CA SER A 467 28.54 -8.49 27.52
C SER A 467 27.19 -8.63 28.22
N LYS A 468 27.03 -8.21 29.47
CA LYS A 468 25.74 -8.25 30.19
C LYS A 468 24.83 -7.10 29.80
N THR A 469 24.23 -7.19 28.63
CA THR A 469 23.45 -6.11 28.00
C THR A 469 21.95 -6.43 27.80
N LEU A 470 21.42 -7.49 28.41
CA LEU A 470 20.04 -7.98 28.19
C LEU A 470 18.94 -6.95 28.45
N ASP A 471 19.19 -5.95 29.30
CA ASP A 471 18.23 -4.88 29.64
C ASP A 471 18.46 -3.59 28.84
N THR A 472 19.33 -3.64 27.82
CA THR A 472 19.66 -2.51 26.94
C THR A 472 19.27 -2.83 25.48
N PRO A 473 19.17 -1.84 24.60
CA PRO A 473 18.93 -2.08 23.18
C PRO A 473 20.14 -2.67 22.41
N PHE A 474 21.25 -2.94 23.09
CA PHE A 474 22.50 -3.34 22.49
C PHE A 474 22.86 -4.81 22.77
N THR A 475 23.65 -5.40 21.85
CA THR A 475 24.33 -6.69 22.06
C THR A 475 25.81 -6.55 21.71
N VAL A 476 26.68 -6.90 22.65
CA VAL A 476 28.13 -6.83 22.44
C VAL A 476 28.59 -7.97 21.55
N THR A 477 29.18 -7.65 20.42
CA THR A 477 29.70 -8.60 19.42
C THR A 477 31.21 -8.88 19.59
N SER A 478 31.96 -7.86 19.99
CA SER A 478 33.43 -8.00 20.29
C SER A 478 33.83 -7.09 21.43
N VAL A 479 34.89 -7.51 22.13
CA VAL A 479 35.58 -6.67 23.11
C VAL A 479 37.08 -6.72 22.79
N ASP A 480 37.62 -5.58 22.37
CA ASP A 480 39.03 -5.42 22.00
C ASP A 480 39.80 -4.75 23.13
N PHE A 481 40.95 -5.33 23.49
CA PHE A 481 41.76 -4.86 24.60
C PHE A 481 42.99 -4.14 24.07
N ASN A 482 43.12 -2.87 24.45
CA ASN A 482 44.26 -2.05 24.08
C ASN A 482 45.25 -1.94 25.28
N GLY A 483 46.35 -2.64 25.23
CA GLY A 483 47.40 -2.64 26.27
C GLY A 483 47.33 -3.84 27.19
N THR A 484 46.96 -3.67 28.47
CA THR A 484 46.99 -4.74 29.48
C THR A 484 45.85 -5.76 29.35
N ASP A 485 46.11 -7.00 29.73
CA ASP A 485 45.18 -8.09 29.84
C ASP A 485 44.62 -8.28 31.28
N ARG A 486 45.14 -7.50 32.24
CA ARG A 486 44.81 -7.57 33.65
C ARG A 486 44.36 -6.24 34.21
N PHE A 487 43.21 -6.23 34.82
CA PHE A 487 42.57 -5.04 35.36
C PHE A 487 42.52 -5.11 36.88
N TYR A 488 43.36 -4.28 37.55
CA TYR A 488 43.42 -4.22 39.02
C TYR A 488 42.29 -3.34 39.55
N CYS A 489 41.06 -3.81 39.44
CA CYS A 489 39.87 -3.09 39.93
C CYS A 489 38.77 -4.08 40.39
N PRO A 490 37.85 -3.64 41.23
CA PRO A 490 36.65 -4.41 41.57
C PRO A 490 35.74 -4.61 40.35
N VAL A 491 34.98 -5.70 40.29
CA VAL A 491 33.98 -5.98 39.22
C VAL A 491 32.92 -4.86 39.12
N SER A 492 32.64 -4.17 40.23
CA SER A 492 31.70 -3.03 40.25
C SER A 492 32.14 -1.86 39.36
N VAL A 493 33.45 -1.64 39.22
CA VAL A 493 34.04 -0.62 38.34
C VAL A 493 33.71 -0.93 36.87
N ILE A 494 33.95 -2.17 36.44
CA ILE A 494 33.60 -2.61 35.06
C ILE A 494 32.08 -2.52 34.81
N ASN A 495 31.27 -2.88 35.80
CA ASN A 495 29.81 -2.79 35.69
C ASN A 495 29.31 -1.33 35.64
N TYR A 496 29.98 -0.42 36.35
CA TYR A 496 29.67 1.01 36.27
C TYR A 496 30.09 1.55 34.89
N LEU A 497 31.34 1.29 34.46
CA LEU A 497 31.82 1.68 33.14
C LEU A 497 30.89 1.23 31.99
N ARG A 498 30.45 -0.04 32.03
CA ARG A 498 29.48 -0.56 31.04
C ARG A 498 28.21 0.24 31.03
N ARG A 499 27.58 0.49 32.20
CA ARG A 499 26.32 1.21 32.28
C ARG A 499 26.44 2.63 31.77
N ASP A 500 27.46 3.33 32.19
CA ASP A 500 27.75 4.70 31.77
C ASP A 500 28.01 4.77 30.27
N LEU A 501 28.91 3.91 29.76
CA LEU A 501 29.22 3.82 28.33
C LEU A 501 27.98 3.59 27.46
N LEU A 502 27.09 2.64 27.83
CA LEU A 502 25.90 2.34 27.07
C LEU A 502 24.84 3.45 27.19
N THR A 503 24.74 4.16 28.31
CA THR A 503 23.87 5.33 28.46
C THR A 503 24.32 6.48 27.55
N VAL A 504 25.63 6.77 27.50
CA VAL A 504 26.16 7.78 26.57
C VAL A 504 25.93 7.35 25.13
N LEU A 505 26.09 6.07 24.81
CA LEU A 505 25.84 5.53 23.47
C LEU A 505 24.36 5.68 23.06
N GLU A 506 23.42 5.40 23.96
CA GLU A 506 21.99 5.61 23.70
C GLU A 506 21.69 7.05 23.27
N VAL A 507 22.20 8.03 24.02
CA VAL A 507 22.04 9.46 23.72
C VAL A 507 22.67 9.82 22.37
N ASN A 508 23.86 9.31 22.09
CA ASN A 508 24.57 9.60 20.83
C ASN A 508 23.85 8.99 19.62
N VAL A 509 23.33 7.77 19.76
CA VAL A 509 22.55 7.12 18.70
C VAL A 509 21.29 7.92 18.37
N VAL A 510 20.50 8.30 19.38
CA VAL A 510 19.28 9.10 19.19
C VAL A 510 19.60 10.44 18.51
N ASN A 511 20.61 11.15 18.99
CA ASN A 511 20.97 12.48 18.44
C ASN A 511 21.55 12.41 17.01
N ALA A 512 22.14 11.30 16.61
CA ALA A 512 22.71 11.14 15.27
C ALA A 512 21.68 11.18 14.14
N PHE A 513 20.40 10.98 14.45
CA PHE A 513 19.31 10.97 13.48
C PHE A 513 18.48 12.27 13.46
N LYS A 514 18.58 13.10 14.50
CA LYS A 514 17.86 14.38 14.55
C LYS A 514 18.37 15.32 13.46
N LYS A 515 17.43 16.06 12.86
CA LYS A 515 17.70 17.02 11.78
C LYS A 515 17.27 18.42 12.23
N ASN A 516 17.58 19.44 11.42
CA ASN A 516 17.22 20.82 11.72
C ASN A 516 16.82 21.54 10.44
N TYR A 517 15.68 21.16 9.86
CA TYR A 517 15.06 21.86 8.75
C TYR A 517 14.15 22.98 9.23
N GLY A 518 13.97 24.02 8.40
CA GLY A 518 12.96 25.06 8.66
C GLY A 518 11.55 24.47 8.64
N THR A 519 10.70 24.96 9.53
CA THR A 519 9.30 24.49 9.64
C THR A 519 8.31 25.40 8.93
N ASP A 520 8.73 26.58 8.50
CA ASP A 520 7.87 27.52 7.77
C ASP A 520 7.69 27.05 6.33
N TYR A 521 6.42 26.99 5.91
CA TYR A 521 6.11 26.76 4.52
C TYR A 521 6.46 27.98 3.68
N VAL A 522 7.32 27.79 2.69
CA VAL A 522 7.63 28.84 1.70
C VAL A 522 7.05 28.43 0.36
N GLU A 523 6.17 29.25 -0.16
CA GLU A 523 5.60 29.05 -1.49
C GLU A 523 6.63 29.41 -2.56
N ASP A 524 6.90 28.48 -3.46
CA ASP A 524 7.86 28.67 -4.57
C ASP A 524 7.20 29.37 -5.79
N SER A 525 6.03 30.01 -5.61
CA SER A 525 5.31 30.66 -6.70
C SER A 525 5.84 32.08 -6.98
N GLU A 526 6.24 32.32 -8.23
CA GLU A 526 6.31 33.68 -8.74
C GLU A 526 4.89 34.21 -8.91
N TYR A 527 4.57 35.34 -8.29
CA TYR A 527 3.29 36.02 -8.47
C TYR A 527 3.32 36.78 -9.82
N PHE A 528 2.52 36.35 -10.78
CA PHE A 528 2.47 36.97 -12.12
C PHE A 528 1.47 38.15 -12.22
N GLY A 529 0.80 38.50 -11.15
CA GLY A 529 -0.17 39.58 -11.10
C GLY A 529 -1.57 39.19 -11.59
N GLU A 530 -2.54 40.08 -11.39
CA GLU A 530 -3.88 39.92 -11.95
C GLU A 530 -3.83 40.15 -13.46
N GLN A 531 -3.67 39.09 -14.24
CA GLN A 531 -3.88 39.16 -15.68
C GLN A 531 -5.36 38.88 -15.94
N GLU A 532 -5.97 39.70 -16.78
CA GLU A 532 -7.27 39.38 -17.37
C GLU A 532 -7.00 38.49 -18.60
N PRO A 533 -7.06 37.15 -18.46
CA PRO A 533 -6.78 36.26 -19.57
C PRO A 533 -7.89 36.36 -20.62
N LEU A 534 -7.54 36.20 -21.89
CA LEU A 534 -8.53 36.00 -22.92
C LEU A 534 -9.32 34.73 -22.67
N PRO A 535 -10.68 34.73 -22.75
CA PRO A 535 -11.48 33.56 -22.55
C PRO A 535 -11.07 32.36 -23.42
N GLY A 536 -11.07 31.15 -22.84
CA GLY A 536 -10.82 29.92 -23.58
C GLY A 536 -12.01 29.47 -24.41
N THR A 537 -11.88 28.32 -25.04
CA THR A 537 -12.93 27.66 -25.82
C THR A 537 -13.56 26.53 -25.01
N VAL A 538 -14.82 26.21 -25.29
CA VAL A 538 -15.51 25.02 -24.74
C VAL A 538 -15.79 24.06 -25.89
N LYS A 539 -15.40 22.78 -25.73
CA LYS A 539 -15.62 21.69 -26.68
C LYS A 539 -16.31 20.52 -25.98
N ASN A 540 -17.05 19.73 -26.73
CA ASN A 540 -17.71 18.50 -26.22
C ASN A 540 -16.92 17.26 -26.64
N MET A 541 -16.72 16.35 -25.71
CA MET A 541 -16.10 15.04 -25.95
C MET A 541 -17.06 13.94 -25.52
N TYR A 542 -17.42 13.06 -26.47
CA TYR A 542 -18.21 11.86 -26.16
C TYR A 542 -17.29 10.68 -25.99
N THR A 543 -17.34 10.08 -24.78
CA THR A 543 -16.47 8.98 -24.36
C THR A 543 -17.23 7.67 -24.34
N TYR A 544 -16.77 6.71 -25.12
CA TYR A 544 -17.31 5.36 -25.25
C TYR A 544 -16.37 4.33 -24.60
N PRO A 545 -16.59 3.95 -23.34
CA PRO A 545 -15.77 2.93 -22.67
C PRO A 545 -16.03 1.53 -23.21
N VAL A 546 -17.18 1.31 -23.84
CA VAL A 546 -17.55 0.06 -24.51
C VAL A 546 -18.52 0.34 -25.67
N LEU A 547 -18.12 0.00 -26.89
CA LEU A 547 -18.90 0.12 -28.12
C LEU A 547 -19.31 -1.26 -28.69
N ARG A 548 -18.45 -2.22 -28.61
CA ARG A 548 -18.35 -3.53 -29.30
C ARG A 548 -19.61 -4.36 -29.51
N LEU A 549 -20.74 -4.04 -28.91
CA LEU A 549 -21.98 -4.82 -29.05
C LEU A 549 -23.20 -3.95 -29.30
N ASN A 550 -23.04 -2.63 -29.47
CA ASN A 550 -24.16 -1.72 -29.67
C ASN A 550 -23.67 -0.44 -30.37
N GLU A 551 -23.51 -0.53 -31.66
CA GLU A 551 -23.14 0.62 -32.54
C GLU A 551 -24.23 1.70 -32.53
N ASP A 552 -25.50 1.34 -32.21
CA ASP A 552 -26.65 2.27 -32.11
C ASP A 552 -26.47 3.32 -31.00
N ILE A 553 -25.44 3.20 -30.12
CA ILE A 553 -25.17 4.19 -29.10
C ILE A 553 -24.31 5.37 -29.58
N LEU A 554 -23.81 5.33 -30.82
CA LEU A 554 -23.05 6.44 -31.38
C LEU A 554 -23.95 7.67 -31.56
N GLU A 555 -23.62 8.72 -30.81
CA GLU A 555 -24.39 9.99 -30.84
C GLU A 555 -23.60 11.06 -31.62
N GLU A 556 -24.31 11.84 -32.43
CA GLU A 556 -23.75 12.88 -33.26
C GLU A 556 -23.54 14.19 -32.48
N GLY A 557 -22.67 15.08 -32.99
CA GLY A 557 -22.56 16.47 -32.54
C GLY A 557 -21.48 16.75 -31.51
N ALA A 558 -20.57 15.80 -31.23
CA ALA A 558 -19.38 16.08 -30.45
C ALA A 558 -18.21 16.62 -31.30
N ASP A 559 -17.39 17.48 -30.72
CA ASP A 559 -16.12 17.93 -31.32
C ASP A 559 -15.06 16.86 -31.28
N ILE A 560 -15.13 15.97 -30.27
CA ILE A 560 -14.14 14.92 -30.00
C ILE A 560 -14.88 13.62 -29.64
N TYR A 561 -14.42 12.50 -30.22
CA TYR A 561 -14.87 11.16 -29.85
C TYR A 561 -13.74 10.37 -29.20
N ALA A 562 -13.98 9.78 -28.05
CA ALA A 562 -13.00 9.02 -27.30
C ALA A 562 -13.41 7.55 -27.19
N PHE A 563 -12.58 6.64 -27.72
CA PHE A 563 -12.86 5.20 -27.74
C PHE A 563 -11.83 4.39 -26.97
N SER A 564 -12.30 3.31 -26.35
CA SER A 564 -11.46 2.38 -25.60
C SER A 564 -10.55 1.56 -26.52
N ILE A 565 -9.29 1.34 -26.10
CA ILE A 565 -8.39 0.38 -26.76
C ILE A 565 -8.99 -1.02 -26.87
N TYR A 566 -9.85 -1.41 -25.93
CA TYR A 566 -10.50 -2.72 -25.94
C TYR A 566 -11.48 -2.89 -27.11
N ASP A 567 -12.06 -1.80 -27.58
CA ASP A 567 -12.96 -1.77 -28.72
C ASP A 567 -12.20 -1.58 -30.04
N LEU A 568 -11.27 -0.60 -30.10
CA LEU A 568 -10.49 -0.33 -31.31
C LEU A 568 -9.46 -1.45 -31.65
N ALA A 569 -9.26 -2.41 -30.76
CA ALA A 569 -8.49 -3.62 -31.06
C ALA A 569 -9.31 -4.69 -31.83
N ASP A 570 -10.64 -4.51 -31.95
CA ASP A 570 -11.51 -5.35 -32.75
C ASP A 570 -11.67 -4.73 -34.15
N PRO A 571 -11.29 -5.43 -35.24
CA PRO A 571 -11.30 -4.85 -36.59
C PRO A 571 -12.69 -4.40 -37.08
N ASP A 572 -13.76 -5.10 -36.68
CA ASP A 572 -15.12 -4.77 -37.14
C ASP A 572 -15.58 -3.48 -36.46
N ILE A 573 -15.32 -3.34 -35.14
CA ILE A 573 -15.66 -2.13 -34.38
C ILE A 573 -14.77 -0.96 -34.78
N TYR A 574 -13.46 -1.23 -35.02
CA TYR A 574 -12.52 -0.22 -35.50
C TYR A 574 -13.03 0.50 -36.73
N GLY A 575 -13.44 -0.28 -37.79
CA GLY A 575 -13.96 0.28 -39.02
C GLY A 575 -15.16 1.20 -38.78
N THR A 576 -16.17 0.72 -38.05
CA THR A 576 -17.37 1.48 -37.71
C THR A 576 -17.03 2.78 -36.95
N ALA A 577 -16.16 2.72 -35.92
CA ALA A 577 -15.82 3.90 -35.15
C ALA A 577 -15.07 4.94 -35.99
N ILE A 578 -14.15 4.54 -36.87
CA ILE A 578 -13.38 5.43 -37.74
C ILE A 578 -14.25 6.10 -38.78
N ASP A 579 -15.13 5.34 -39.46
CA ASP A 579 -16.03 5.87 -40.46
C ASP A 579 -16.99 6.86 -39.82
N PHE A 580 -17.54 6.55 -38.64
CA PHE A 580 -18.42 7.47 -37.93
C PHE A 580 -17.71 8.81 -37.60
N VAL A 581 -16.53 8.78 -37.02
CA VAL A 581 -15.78 10.01 -36.65
C VAL A 581 -15.45 10.87 -37.88
N ARG A 582 -15.09 10.21 -39.02
CA ARG A 582 -14.87 10.88 -40.28
C ARG A 582 -16.12 11.57 -40.83
N ASP A 583 -17.27 10.88 -40.78
CA ASP A 583 -18.53 11.44 -41.21
C ASP A 583 -18.98 12.65 -40.38
N GLN A 584 -18.63 12.67 -39.09
CA GLN A 584 -18.85 13.82 -38.21
C GLN A 584 -17.83 14.95 -38.41
N GLY A 585 -16.71 14.73 -39.13
CA GLY A 585 -15.60 15.70 -39.24
C GLY A 585 -14.94 16.05 -37.89
N ALA A 586 -15.03 15.14 -36.93
CA ALA A 586 -14.58 15.33 -35.55
C ALA A 586 -13.18 14.80 -35.31
N SER A 587 -12.65 15.07 -34.12
CA SER A 587 -11.37 14.55 -33.65
C SER A 587 -11.53 13.24 -32.86
N LEU A 588 -10.45 12.42 -32.82
CA LEU A 588 -10.43 11.15 -32.09
C LEU A 588 -9.40 11.15 -30.96
N VAL A 589 -9.79 10.60 -29.82
CA VAL A 589 -8.92 10.32 -28.66
C VAL A 589 -8.95 8.81 -28.36
N LEU A 590 -7.77 8.21 -28.18
CA LEU A 590 -7.63 6.82 -27.74
C LEU A 590 -7.58 6.74 -26.24
N LEU A 591 -8.51 5.99 -25.61
CA LEU A 591 -8.52 5.71 -24.19
C LEU A 591 -7.66 4.48 -23.88
N ILE A 592 -6.61 4.65 -23.09
CA ILE A 592 -5.80 3.56 -22.57
C ILE A 592 -6.16 3.34 -21.09
N PRO A 593 -6.36 2.08 -20.65
CA PRO A 593 -6.66 1.79 -19.25
C PRO A 593 -5.61 2.36 -18.29
N ASP A 594 -6.03 2.91 -17.16
CA ASP A 594 -5.15 3.48 -16.15
C ASP A 594 -4.20 2.43 -15.52
N PHE A 595 -4.61 1.18 -15.52
CA PHE A 595 -3.75 0.03 -15.23
C PHE A 595 -3.89 -1.04 -16.33
N HIS A 596 -2.78 -1.57 -16.82
CA HIS A 596 -2.74 -2.70 -17.75
C HIS A 596 -1.40 -3.45 -17.68
N HIS A 597 -1.42 -4.72 -18.06
CA HIS A 597 -0.22 -5.55 -18.17
C HIS A 597 0.52 -5.34 -19.50
N ASP A 598 1.81 -5.67 -19.53
CA ASP A 598 2.69 -5.51 -20.72
C ASP A 598 2.14 -6.17 -22.00
N LYS A 599 1.30 -7.16 -21.85
CA LYS A 599 0.67 -7.85 -23.00
C LYS A 599 -0.20 -6.89 -23.84
N LEU A 600 -0.78 -5.88 -23.21
CA LEU A 600 -1.61 -4.87 -23.89
C LEU A 600 -0.77 -3.87 -24.68
N ASN A 601 0.48 -3.61 -24.28
CA ASN A 601 1.33 -2.59 -24.92
C ASN A 601 1.47 -2.82 -26.44
N LYS A 602 1.67 -4.08 -26.89
CA LYS A 602 1.77 -4.40 -28.32
C LYS A 602 0.49 -4.09 -29.10
N ILE A 603 -0.67 -4.27 -28.45
CA ILE A 603 -1.97 -3.96 -29.05
C ILE A 603 -2.14 -2.44 -29.10
N ILE A 604 -1.78 -1.72 -28.06
CA ILE A 604 -1.79 -0.25 -28.01
C ILE A 604 -0.91 0.31 -29.13
N ASP A 605 0.35 -0.12 -29.25
CA ASP A 605 1.27 0.32 -30.30
C ASP A 605 0.72 0.05 -31.70
N TYR A 606 0.10 -1.11 -31.90
CA TYR A 606 -0.51 -1.47 -33.18
C TYR A 606 -1.69 -0.57 -33.53
N VAL A 607 -2.64 -0.39 -32.60
CA VAL A 607 -3.82 0.47 -32.82
C VAL A 607 -3.42 1.92 -33.04
N ILE A 608 -2.45 2.45 -32.30
CA ILE A 608 -1.91 3.80 -32.54
C ILE A 608 -1.34 3.90 -33.96
N SER A 609 -0.63 2.89 -34.43
CA SER A 609 -0.07 2.90 -35.79
C SER A 609 -1.15 2.92 -36.88
N LEU A 610 -2.28 2.21 -36.66
CA LEU A 610 -3.44 2.25 -37.57
C LEU A 610 -4.11 3.63 -37.53
N LEU A 611 -4.40 4.15 -36.34
CA LEU A 611 -5.06 5.46 -36.18
C LEU A 611 -4.27 6.61 -36.84
N LYS A 612 -2.94 6.57 -36.78
CA LYS A 612 -2.09 7.57 -37.46
C LYS A 612 -2.23 7.55 -39.00
N VAL A 613 -2.50 6.39 -39.55
CA VAL A 613 -2.71 6.26 -40.99
C VAL A 613 -4.14 6.62 -41.39
N ASP A 614 -5.10 6.10 -40.64
CA ASP A 614 -6.52 6.19 -41.01
C ASP A 614 -7.16 7.52 -40.61
N MET A 615 -6.72 8.17 -39.54
CA MET A 615 -7.30 9.42 -39.02
C MET A 615 -6.39 10.63 -39.22
N GLU A 616 -5.10 10.43 -39.55
CA GLU A 616 -4.14 11.50 -39.75
C GLU A 616 -4.21 12.60 -38.66
N GLU A 617 -4.47 13.87 -39.05
CA GLU A 617 -4.59 14.99 -38.11
C GLU A 617 -5.82 14.92 -37.20
N ALA A 618 -6.84 14.12 -37.52
CA ALA A 618 -8.02 13.94 -36.68
C ALA A 618 -7.74 13.02 -35.46
N PHE A 619 -6.69 12.19 -35.47
CA PHE A 619 -6.22 11.49 -34.27
C PHE A 619 -5.36 12.45 -33.44
N ILE A 620 -5.96 13.09 -32.44
CA ILE A 620 -5.33 14.22 -31.73
C ILE A 620 -4.62 13.80 -30.43
N ALA A 621 -5.11 12.79 -29.69
CA ALA A 621 -4.55 12.49 -28.38
C ALA A 621 -4.71 11.04 -27.93
N VAL A 622 -3.88 10.69 -26.94
CA VAL A 622 -4.01 9.48 -26.10
C VAL A 622 -4.33 9.90 -24.69
N MET A 623 -5.30 9.25 -24.02
CA MET A 623 -5.72 9.55 -22.67
C MET A 623 -5.47 8.39 -21.71
N SER A 624 -4.76 8.65 -20.59
CA SER A 624 -4.43 7.70 -19.52
C SER A 624 -4.04 8.41 -18.23
N SER A 625 -4.01 7.69 -17.09
CA SER A 625 -3.48 8.22 -15.82
C SER A 625 -1.95 8.24 -15.72
N LYS A 626 -1.23 7.75 -16.72
CA LYS A 626 0.24 7.63 -16.73
C LYS A 626 0.93 8.96 -17.03
N ILE A 627 0.75 9.94 -16.13
CA ILE A 627 1.16 11.33 -16.34
C ILE A 627 2.67 11.52 -16.57
N PHE A 628 3.51 10.58 -16.13
CA PHE A 628 4.95 10.59 -16.35
C PHE A 628 5.39 9.87 -17.63
N THR A 629 4.45 9.42 -18.47
CA THR A 629 4.76 8.72 -19.71
C THR A 629 5.70 9.57 -20.58
N ASP A 630 6.78 8.97 -21.09
CA ASP A 630 7.65 9.62 -22.06
C ASP A 630 6.82 9.95 -23.31
N ARG A 631 6.85 11.23 -23.68
CA ARG A 631 6.09 11.77 -24.80
C ARG A 631 6.58 11.24 -26.16
N LYS A 632 6.92 9.92 -26.24
CA LYS A 632 7.19 9.25 -27.53
C LYS A 632 6.06 9.46 -28.52
N PHE A 633 4.83 9.46 -28.00
CA PHE A 633 3.63 9.74 -28.80
C PHE A 633 3.63 11.18 -29.34
N LEU A 634 4.21 12.13 -28.62
CA LEU A 634 4.28 13.55 -29.02
C LEU A 634 5.30 13.83 -30.13
N LYS A 635 6.28 12.94 -30.34
CA LYS A 635 7.24 13.09 -31.46
C LYS A 635 6.53 13.11 -32.83
N ASP A 636 5.29 12.64 -32.85
CA ASP A 636 4.46 12.54 -34.03
C ASP A 636 3.25 13.50 -34.01
N GLY A 637 3.27 14.53 -33.16
CA GLY A 637 2.21 15.53 -33.11
C GLY A 637 0.99 15.20 -32.23
N LEU A 638 0.96 14.01 -31.60
CA LEU A 638 -0.11 13.62 -30.68
C LEU A 638 0.01 14.33 -29.33
N GLU A 639 -1.14 14.70 -28.75
CA GLU A 639 -1.23 15.23 -27.38
C GLU A 639 -1.41 14.07 -26.38
N PHE A 640 -1.00 14.32 -25.12
CA PHE A 640 -1.27 13.44 -23.99
C PHE A 640 -2.28 14.07 -23.04
N TYR A 641 -3.39 13.38 -22.82
CA TYR A 641 -4.45 13.78 -21.89
C TYR A 641 -4.36 12.95 -20.61
N ALA A 642 -4.14 13.62 -19.48
CA ALA A 642 -4.13 12.98 -18.18
C ALA A 642 -5.59 12.69 -17.75
N SER A 643 -5.92 11.40 -17.54
CA SER A 643 -7.23 10.98 -17.05
C SER A 643 -7.43 11.29 -15.57
N ALA A 644 -8.65 11.26 -15.07
CA ALA A 644 -8.98 11.43 -13.66
C ALA A 644 -8.29 10.40 -12.73
N GLY A 645 -7.85 9.27 -13.27
CA GLY A 645 -7.04 8.27 -12.55
C GLY A 645 -5.65 8.76 -12.12
N SER A 646 -5.18 9.91 -12.69
CA SER A 646 -3.97 10.60 -12.23
C SER A 646 -4.13 11.23 -10.85
N ASN A 647 -5.36 11.30 -10.31
CA ASN A 647 -5.69 11.80 -8.97
C ASN A 647 -5.22 13.24 -8.70
N ILE A 648 -5.34 14.12 -9.69
CA ILE A 648 -5.01 15.54 -9.56
C ILE A 648 -6.13 16.23 -8.80
N TYR A 649 -5.83 16.80 -7.62
CA TYR A 649 -6.85 17.23 -6.66
C TYR A 649 -6.75 18.70 -6.24
N SER A 650 -5.56 19.30 -6.13
CA SER A 650 -5.31 20.68 -5.69
C SER A 650 -4.82 21.56 -6.85
N ALA A 651 -4.81 22.88 -6.68
CA ALA A 651 -4.21 23.82 -7.64
C ALA A 651 -2.71 23.54 -7.85
N LYS A 652 -1.99 23.22 -6.78
CA LYS A 652 -0.57 22.89 -6.82
C LYS A 652 -0.31 21.62 -7.65
N SER A 653 -1.11 20.56 -7.44
CA SER A 653 -0.99 19.34 -8.24
C SER A 653 -1.43 19.53 -9.69
N LEU A 654 -2.41 20.43 -9.93
CA LEU A 654 -2.87 20.79 -11.28
C LEU A 654 -1.81 21.57 -12.06
N SER A 655 -1.16 22.57 -11.43
CA SER A 655 -0.02 23.30 -12.01
C SER A 655 1.08 22.34 -12.49
N TYR A 656 1.42 21.39 -11.63
CA TYR A 656 2.42 20.39 -11.96
C TYR A 656 2.00 19.48 -13.12
N ALA A 657 0.74 19.05 -13.11
CA ALA A 657 0.18 18.16 -14.12
C ALA A 657 0.12 18.82 -15.50
N LEU A 658 -0.23 20.11 -15.59
CA LEU A 658 -0.26 20.88 -16.83
C LEU A 658 1.11 21.06 -17.50
N ASN A 659 2.20 20.94 -16.74
CA ASN A 659 3.56 20.90 -17.30
C ASN A 659 3.91 19.52 -17.88
N LEU A 660 3.17 18.49 -17.52
CA LEU A 660 3.41 17.10 -17.92
C LEU A 660 2.43 16.60 -18.98
N ALA A 661 1.22 17.18 -19.07
CA ALA A 661 0.17 16.78 -19.99
C ALA A 661 -0.37 17.98 -20.77
N ASP A 662 -0.90 17.74 -21.98
CA ASP A 662 -1.49 18.78 -22.83
C ASP A 662 -2.93 19.12 -22.41
N ALA A 663 -3.62 18.15 -21.74
CA ALA A 663 -4.90 18.35 -21.07
C ALA A 663 -4.92 17.53 -19.78
N VAL A 664 -5.59 18.05 -18.75
CA VAL A 664 -5.71 17.39 -17.45
C VAL A 664 -7.17 17.26 -17.06
N MET A 665 -7.58 16.03 -16.70
CA MET A 665 -8.84 15.75 -16.06
C MET A 665 -8.62 15.64 -14.55
N PRO A 666 -9.10 16.61 -13.74
CA PRO A 666 -9.02 16.54 -12.29
C PRO A 666 -9.71 15.31 -11.72
N SER A 667 -9.37 14.96 -10.49
CA SER A 667 -10.02 13.84 -9.79
C SER A 667 -11.54 14.02 -9.74
N TYR A 668 -12.30 12.96 -9.96
CA TYR A 668 -13.75 12.96 -9.77
C TYR A 668 -14.19 13.29 -8.33
N GLU A 669 -13.27 13.33 -7.38
CA GLU A 669 -13.52 13.74 -5.99
C GLU A 669 -13.52 15.27 -5.82
N THR A 670 -13.00 16.02 -6.79
CA THR A 670 -13.01 17.49 -6.80
C THR A 670 -14.43 17.98 -7.16
N THR A 671 -14.98 18.91 -6.36
CA THR A 671 -16.25 19.57 -6.69
C THR A 671 -16.06 20.65 -7.76
N ALA A 672 -17.13 21.06 -8.43
CA ALA A 672 -17.06 22.15 -9.41
C ALA A 672 -16.57 23.46 -8.77
N ASP A 673 -17.04 23.77 -7.56
CA ASP A 673 -16.61 24.97 -6.82
C ASP A 673 -15.14 24.91 -6.43
N ASP A 674 -14.67 23.76 -5.92
CA ASP A 674 -13.24 23.56 -5.60
C ASP A 674 -12.37 23.67 -6.87
N LEU A 675 -12.84 23.15 -8.00
CA LEU A 675 -12.11 23.24 -9.25
C LEU A 675 -11.94 24.69 -9.70
N ILE A 676 -13.03 25.49 -9.66
CA ILE A 676 -12.95 26.94 -10.00
C ILE A 676 -12.00 27.66 -9.05
N LEU A 677 -12.06 27.36 -7.74
CA LEU A 677 -11.17 27.95 -6.76
C LEU A 677 -9.69 27.59 -7.09
N ASN A 678 -9.42 26.31 -7.33
CA ASN A 678 -8.09 25.82 -7.70
C ASN A 678 -7.58 26.53 -8.99
N LEU A 679 -8.43 26.70 -9.99
CA LEU A 679 -8.07 27.35 -11.25
C LEU A 679 -7.80 28.86 -11.08
N ARG A 680 -8.55 29.55 -10.20
CA ARG A 680 -8.25 30.94 -9.82
C ARG A 680 -6.89 31.08 -9.16
N HIS A 681 -6.60 30.25 -8.17
CA HIS A 681 -5.27 30.23 -7.54
C HIS A 681 -4.16 29.93 -8.59
N LEU A 682 -4.45 29.05 -9.54
CA LEU A 682 -3.51 28.74 -10.61
C LEU A 682 -3.24 29.96 -11.51
N THR A 683 -4.25 30.78 -11.85
CA THR A 683 -4.05 31.96 -12.69
C THR A 683 -3.18 33.03 -12.01
N GLU A 684 -3.11 33.05 -10.67
CA GLU A 684 -2.24 33.94 -9.91
C GLU A 684 -0.77 33.52 -9.94
N SER A 685 -0.50 32.22 -10.08
CA SER A 685 0.83 31.59 -9.95
C SER A 685 1.34 30.91 -11.22
N TYR A 686 0.59 30.93 -12.31
CA TYR A 686 0.91 30.24 -13.56
C TYR A 686 0.74 31.20 -14.75
N GLU A 687 1.82 31.39 -15.53
CA GLU A 687 1.75 32.23 -16.73
C GLU A 687 0.97 31.52 -17.84
N ILE A 688 -0.26 31.97 -18.10
CA ILE A 688 -1.06 31.48 -19.23
C ILE A 688 -0.49 32.10 -20.52
N GLY A 689 0.37 31.35 -21.21
CA GLY A 689 0.97 31.74 -22.47
C GLY A 689 -0.02 31.77 -23.65
N GLU A 690 0.49 31.92 -24.90
CA GLU A 690 -0.33 31.86 -26.12
C GLU A 690 -1.07 30.52 -26.28
N LYS A 691 -0.45 29.37 -25.87
CA LYS A 691 -1.10 28.07 -25.81
C LYS A 691 -1.81 27.93 -24.48
N LYS A 692 -3.15 28.01 -24.51
CA LYS A 692 -3.99 27.84 -23.31
C LYS A 692 -3.93 26.43 -22.78
N PRO A 693 -3.83 26.25 -21.45
CA PRO A 693 -3.92 24.94 -20.83
C PRO A 693 -5.36 24.37 -20.97
N LYS A 694 -5.47 23.05 -21.21
CA LYS A 694 -6.76 22.38 -21.40
C LYS A 694 -7.17 21.65 -20.15
N ILE A 695 -8.42 21.90 -19.71
CA ILE A 695 -9.05 21.21 -18.58
C ILE A 695 -10.18 20.32 -19.09
N ILE A 696 -10.16 19.04 -18.74
CA ILE A 696 -11.24 18.10 -19.05
C ILE A 696 -12.14 18.01 -17.83
N VAL A 697 -13.43 18.27 -17.98
CA VAL A 697 -14.42 18.17 -16.91
C VAL A 697 -15.43 17.08 -17.21
N HIS A 698 -15.87 16.33 -16.19
CA HIS A 698 -16.95 15.36 -16.35
C HIS A 698 -18.30 16.09 -16.29
N SER A 699 -19.06 16.04 -17.37
CA SER A 699 -20.34 16.74 -17.46
C SER A 699 -21.53 15.80 -17.26
N GLU A 700 -21.53 14.62 -17.87
CA GLU A 700 -22.66 13.69 -17.75
C GLU A 700 -22.23 12.23 -17.94
N GLY A 701 -23.09 11.29 -17.51
CA GLY A 701 -22.92 9.85 -17.64
C GLY A 701 -22.32 9.18 -16.41
N LEU A 702 -21.95 7.92 -16.57
CA LEU A 702 -21.34 7.12 -15.50
C LEU A 702 -19.81 7.26 -15.52
N ILE A 703 -19.22 7.26 -14.35
CA ILE A 703 -17.76 7.29 -14.17
C ILE A 703 -17.22 5.96 -13.67
N PRO A 704 -15.94 5.63 -13.91
CA PRO A 704 -15.30 4.44 -13.36
C PRO A 704 -15.11 4.58 -11.85
N TRP A 705 -15.89 3.82 -11.06
CA TRP A 705 -15.70 3.73 -9.61
C TRP A 705 -14.54 2.81 -9.23
N MET A 706 -14.27 1.82 -10.09
CA MET A 706 -13.24 0.83 -9.84
C MET A 706 -12.76 0.21 -11.16
N GLN A 707 -11.47 0.19 -11.38
CA GLN A 707 -10.84 -0.68 -12.36
C GLN A 707 -10.21 -1.87 -11.62
N SER A 708 -10.50 -3.11 -12.05
CA SER A 708 -10.01 -4.32 -11.39
C SER A 708 -9.35 -5.25 -12.37
N ASP A 709 -8.18 -5.74 -12.01
CA ASP A 709 -7.50 -6.81 -12.74
C ASP A 709 -8.20 -8.17 -12.58
N PHE A 710 -9.19 -8.25 -11.72
CA PHE A 710 -10.09 -9.39 -11.51
C PHE A 710 -11.47 -9.10 -12.08
N CYS A 711 -11.96 -9.93 -13.02
CA CYS A 711 -13.29 -9.76 -13.59
C CYS A 711 -14.38 -10.25 -12.65
N ALA A 712 -15.17 -9.33 -12.09
CA ALA A 712 -16.30 -9.64 -11.21
C ALA A 712 -17.42 -10.45 -11.90
N ALA A 713 -17.62 -10.29 -13.22
CA ALA A 713 -18.62 -11.01 -13.98
C ALA A 713 -18.19 -12.46 -14.27
N GLY A 714 -16.96 -12.69 -14.69
CA GLY A 714 -16.44 -13.98 -15.11
C GLY A 714 -15.92 -14.85 -13.96
N ARG A 715 -15.32 -15.98 -14.33
CA ARG A 715 -14.60 -16.89 -13.41
C ARG A 715 -13.09 -16.73 -13.51
N ASN A 716 -12.62 -15.80 -14.35
CA ASN A 716 -11.20 -15.59 -14.69
C ASN A 716 -10.47 -16.85 -15.19
N GLN A 717 -11.24 -17.83 -15.68
CA GLN A 717 -10.79 -19.06 -16.31
C GLN A 717 -11.03 -18.97 -17.80
N ARG A 718 -10.08 -19.40 -18.61
CA ARG A 718 -10.26 -19.51 -20.07
C ARG A 718 -10.56 -20.95 -20.50
N PRO A 719 -11.54 -21.15 -21.41
CA PRO A 719 -12.40 -20.17 -22.06
C PRO A 719 -13.53 -19.69 -21.14
N CYS A 720 -13.71 -18.36 -21.05
CA CYS A 720 -14.81 -17.73 -20.34
C CYS A 720 -15.84 -17.20 -21.33
N SER A 721 -17.12 -17.56 -21.16
CA SER A 721 -18.23 -17.11 -22.01
C SER A 721 -18.87 -15.79 -21.61
N PHE A 722 -18.51 -15.22 -20.47
CA PHE A 722 -19.17 -14.02 -19.93
C PHE A 722 -18.97 -12.77 -20.79
N CYS A 723 -17.84 -12.63 -21.48
CA CYS A 723 -17.61 -11.49 -22.38
C CYS A 723 -18.29 -11.63 -23.74
N ARG A 724 -18.80 -12.82 -24.07
CA ARG A 724 -19.42 -13.09 -25.37
C ARG A 724 -20.90 -12.71 -25.31
N GLY A 725 -21.33 -11.77 -26.15
CA GLY A 725 -22.72 -11.38 -26.30
C GLY A 725 -23.28 -10.40 -25.25
N ASN A 726 -22.43 -9.89 -24.31
CA ASN A 726 -22.84 -8.90 -23.33
C ASN A 726 -21.82 -7.76 -23.23
N ALA A 727 -22.29 -6.52 -23.37
CA ALA A 727 -21.47 -5.32 -23.20
C ALA A 727 -21.20 -5.05 -21.72
N PHE A 728 -22.19 -5.28 -20.86
CA PHE A 728 -22.10 -5.04 -19.43
C PHE A 728 -23.00 -6.00 -18.62
N TYR A 729 -22.77 -6.03 -17.30
CA TYR A 729 -23.61 -6.66 -16.29
C TYR A 729 -24.01 -5.64 -15.24
N GLU A 730 -25.19 -5.83 -14.62
CA GLU A 730 -25.63 -5.01 -13.51
C GLU A 730 -25.16 -5.62 -12.19
N MET A 731 -24.68 -4.78 -11.27
CA MET A 731 -24.31 -5.20 -9.92
C MET A 731 -25.03 -4.35 -8.88
N ARG A 732 -25.66 -5.02 -7.90
CA ARG A 732 -26.47 -4.38 -6.85
C ARG A 732 -25.98 -4.81 -5.49
N ALA A 733 -25.79 -3.87 -4.55
CA ALA A 733 -25.49 -4.19 -3.17
C ALA A 733 -26.76 -4.76 -2.48
N LYS A 734 -26.64 -5.86 -1.73
CA LYS A 734 -27.80 -6.48 -1.04
C LYS A 734 -28.42 -5.58 0.04
N ARG A 735 -27.62 -4.69 0.64
CA ARG A 735 -28.08 -3.75 1.68
C ARG A 735 -28.58 -2.42 1.12
N ASP A 736 -28.42 -2.18 -0.17
CA ASP A 736 -28.84 -0.94 -0.79
C ASP A 736 -30.31 -1.04 -1.22
N THR A 737 -31.19 -0.45 -0.43
CA THR A 737 -32.64 -0.42 -0.69
C THR A 737 -33.01 0.59 -1.78
N ASP A 738 -32.11 1.49 -2.18
CA ASP A 738 -32.40 2.63 -3.05
C ASP A 738 -31.96 2.43 -4.52
N GLY A 739 -31.46 1.23 -4.87
CA GLY A 739 -31.36 0.81 -6.27
C GLY A 739 -30.20 1.47 -7.05
N THR A 740 -29.03 1.67 -6.45
CA THR A 740 -27.85 2.08 -7.23
C THR A 740 -27.37 0.89 -8.06
N ASP A 741 -27.77 0.84 -9.32
CA ASP A 741 -27.28 -0.16 -10.27
C ASP A 741 -25.90 0.24 -10.77
N LEU A 742 -24.91 -0.56 -10.41
CA LEU A 742 -23.56 -0.44 -10.95
C LEU A 742 -23.48 -1.23 -12.26
N LYS A 743 -22.76 -0.70 -13.24
CA LYS A 743 -22.48 -1.42 -14.49
C LYS A 743 -21.09 -2.02 -14.43
N VAL A 744 -20.98 -3.33 -14.60
CA VAL A 744 -19.71 -4.08 -14.66
C VAL A 744 -19.41 -4.36 -16.12
N ILE A 745 -18.34 -3.74 -16.64
CA ILE A 745 -17.87 -3.92 -18.02
C ILE A 745 -16.68 -4.87 -18.01
N PRO A 746 -16.81 -6.09 -18.52
CA PRO A 746 -15.69 -7.02 -18.62
C PRO A 746 -14.83 -6.70 -19.86
N HIS A 747 -13.51 -6.81 -19.73
CA HIS A 747 -12.55 -6.60 -20.81
C HIS A 747 -11.98 -7.93 -21.32
N PRO A 748 -12.27 -8.34 -22.57
CA PRO A 748 -11.93 -9.68 -23.08
C PRO A 748 -10.44 -9.87 -23.37
N LEU A 749 -9.67 -8.80 -23.61
CA LEU A 749 -8.26 -8.92 -23.99
C LEU A 749 -7.39 -9.37 -22.80
N ASP A 750 -7.72 -8.95 -21.60
CA ASP A 750 -6.93 -9.19 -20.39
C ASP A 750 -7.71 -9.83 -19.22
N CYS A 751 -9.03 -10.05 -19.38
CA CYS A 751 -9.94 -10.56 -18.34
C CYS A 751 -10.01 -9.65 -17.10
N SER A 752 -9.81 -8.35 -17.27
CA SER A 752 -10.07 -7.32 -16.27
C SER A 752 -11.54 -6.86 -16.33
N CYS A 753 -11.94 -5.94 -15.46
CA CYS A 753 -13.22 -5.26 -15.60
C CYS A 753 -13.17 -3.85 -15.00
N THR A 754 -14.05 -2.99 -15.50
CA THR A 754 -14.32 -1.68 -14.91
C THR A 754 -15.75 -1.65 -14.38
N ILE A 755 -15.91 -1.14 -13.17
CA ILE A 755 -17.23 -0.96 -12.53
C ILE A 755 -17.57 0.52 -12.60
N TYR A 756 -18.67 0.84 -13.28
CA TYR A 756 -19.17 2.19 -13.47
C TYR A 756 -20.34 2.47 -12.52
N GLY A 757 -20.41 3.71 -12.04
CA GLY A 757 -21.51 4.23 -11.25
C GLY A 757 -21.67 5.74 -11.47
N ARG A 758 -22.68 6.33 -10.85
CA ARG A 758 -22.98 7.76 -11.02
C ARG A 758 -21.87 8.64 -10.43
N ALA A 759 -21.54 9.74 -11.13
CA ALA A 759 -20.75 10.82 -10.56
C ALA A 759 -21.56 11.60 -9.51
N LYS A 760 -20.87 12.18 -8.53
CA LYS A 760 -21.48 13.07 -7.53
C LYS A 760 -21.44 14.53 -7.94
N ASN A 761 -20.39 14.90 -8.64
CA ASN A 761 -20.06 16.30 -8.92
C ASN A 761 -19.89 16.49 -10.45
N PRO A 762 -20.96 16.32 -11.26
CA PRO A 762 -20.86 16.67 -12.68
C PRO A 762 -20.73 18.19 -12.82
N VAL A 763 -20.00 18.63 -13.83
CA VAL A 763 -19.78 20.04 -14.17
C VAL A 763 -20.74 20.40 -15.31
N ASP A 764 -21.67 21.28 -15.05
CA ASP A 764 -22.62 21.76 -16.07
C ASP A 764 -21.99 22.82 -17.01
N GLN A 765 -22.76 23.25 -18.00
CA GLN A 765 -22.32 24.18 -19.01
C GLN A 765 -21.92 25.56 -18.41
N ASP A 766 -22.67 26.03 -17.40
CA ASP A 766 -22.40 27.34 -16.78
C ASP A 766 -21.03 27.33 -16.06
N TYR A 767 -20.71 26.24 -15.37
CA TYR A 767 -19.38 26.04 -14.76
C TYR A 767 -18.27 25.89 -15.81
N ALA A 768 -18.52 25.19 -16.92
CA ALA A 768 -17.56 25.07 -18.02
C ALA A 768 -17.24 26.44 -18.65
N GLU A 769 -18.24 27.29 -18.86
CA GLU A 769 -18.09 28.65 -19.35
C GLU A 769 -17.33 29.53 -18.32
N ALA A 770 -17.60 29.37 -17.02
CA ALA A 770 -16.87 30.07 -15.98
C ALA A 770 -15.38 29.70 -15.99
N ILE A 771 -15.04 28.42 -16.16
CA ILE A 771 -13.66 27.95 -16.30
C ILE A 771 -13.01 28.56 -17.57
N ALA A 772 -13.72 28.55 -18.69
CA ALA A 772 -13.23 29.17 -19.92
C ALA A 772 -12.98 30.68 -19.74
N GLY A 773 -13.81 31.37 -18.96
CA GLY A 773 -13.63 32.76 -18.57
C GLY A 773 -12.35 33.05 -17.81
N LEU A 774 -11.76 32.04 -17.14
CA LEU A 774 -10.47 32.12 -16.46
C LEU A 774 -9.26 31.93 -17.41
N GLY A 775 -9.50 31.74 -18.73
CA GLY A 775 -8.44 31.59 -19.73
C GLY A 775 -8.06 30.15 -20.08
N PHE A 776 -8.77 29.15 -19.61
CA PHE A 776 -8.52 27.75 -19.91
C PHE A 776 -9.39 27.25 -21.07
N ASP A 777 -8.85 26.41 -21.96
CA ASP A 777 -9.68 25.64 -22.88
C ASP A 777 -10.34 24.49 -22.13
N VAL A 778 -11.65 24.33 -22.27
CA VAL A 778 -12.45 23.33 -21.55
C VAL A 778 -12.93 22.25 -22.49
N ILE A 779 -12.81 20.99 -22.06
CA ILE A 779 -13.36 19.83 -22.74
C ILE A 779 -14.41 19.18 -21.82
N CYS A 780 -15.69 19.35 -22.15
CA CYS A 780 -16.81 18.74 -21.45
C CYS A 780 -16.93 17.27 -21.84
N ASN A 781 -16.68 16.36 -20.90
CA ASN A 781 -16.69 14.93 -21.12
C ASN A 781 -18.04 14.30 -20.75
N TYR A 782 -18.67 13.65 -21.72
CA TYR A 782 -19.93 12.92 -21.60
C TYR A 782 -19.65 11.43 -21.79
N THR A 783 -19.87 10.61 -20.75
CA THR A 783 -19.62 9.17 -20.82
C THR A 783 -20.87 8.42 -21.26
N ILE A 784 -20.84 7.80 -22.42
CA ILE A 784 -21.96 7.11 -23.04
C ILE A 784 -21.77 5.59 -22.88
N LEU A 785 -22.75 4.94 -22.29
CA LEU A 785 -22.77 3.50 -22.05
C LEU A 785 -24.08 2.87 -22.58
N PRO A 786 -24.05 1.62 -23.09
CA PRO A 786 -25.25 0.92 -23.54
C PRO A 786 -26.35 0.90 -22.46
N GLY A 787 -27.60 1.22 -22.85
CA GLY A 787 -28.76 1.19 -21.96
C GLY A 787 -28.79 2.34 -20.92
N GLY A 788 -28.03 3.41 -21.12
CA GLY A 788 -28.20 4.70 -20.44
C GLY A 788 -28.62 5.75 -21.48
N SER A 789 -29.68 6.52 -21.24
CA SER A 789 -29.86 7.83 -21.88
C SER A 789 -28.84 8.80 -21.24
N LEU A 790 -28.31 9.72 -22.03
CA LEU A 790 -27.69 10.94 -21.52
C LEU A 790 -28.56 11.59 -20.46
#